data_f86560b021e705bd434a44950a3de575
#
_entry.id   f86560b021e705bd434a44950a3de575
#
_cell.length_a   1.000
_cell.length_b   1.000
_cell.length_c   1.000
_cell.angle_alpha   90.00
_cell.angle_beta   90.00
_cell.angle_gamma   90.00
#
_symmetry.space_group_name_H-M   'P 1'
#
loop_
_entity.id
_entity.type
_entity.pdbx_description
1 polymer ?
#
loop_
_entity_poly.entity_id
_entity_poly.type
_entity_poly.pdbx_seq_one_letter_code
_entity_poly.pdbx_strand_id
1 'polypeptide(L)'
;MTVGAVSCSHRRICNCYFTPNFVKFSSLSALKATDFTYEANNSDDCNYRELQLSMQCHASSGNFVKALDSLNSMGNVPGKPTVYDFNALLYSYLKSQTVLLDNVVQVYHGMKRFGPAPNASTFNALLNGMLSLGHLKDAHMIAEEMFDGGFLPSFTSLSRILKNMLRVGNLVSSMGVFKLMLRLKYFPTEPSLCLLISKLSKAMMTEEAWFVCYALMRKGHFFGAYVYNPMLWALCKTGQSNNALQLFYWMKRKGVVHNVCSYTALVYGFGREGLWRDLLCCLDEMETDGCKPSAITYTIVIKSLCGDGRIAEALEYLAKMEREGCEPDMTTYNVILHALCIQDRANDIFSLLEMIENKGFSPNAYTYAAVGGGLLKTGNIGIACELLLDVITEGNYVDVVVYNIYFNCLCHENRSEEALYGLKNMIGEGLMPSNVSYNTILKSFCRENNLSKALKFLDYFKWDENGPDVVSFNTILSVACKQKKRSMIRRVLSHMKNGGVQPNVVSLNCLIQYFCRVENFSECLKLLDYMTCSGSSPTIVTFNLLLDRLCKNGLVGIAERVFRQLRNTGVFPDTTSYNILIHAFIKEGNKAMVNQLVSDMYNQRLKPDLFTYGSLISGLCKDGKVSVALELRDDVVENGLTPSIAIYNTLLEAVFKRGAFSDILSLLKNLVLEGCQPNEVTFEILNRPVFKSWIKRSPEVSNLVELVHECKVN
;
A
#
# COMPACT_ATOMS: atom_id res chain seq x y z
N MET A 1 -31.18 -30.89 -3.54
CA MET A 1 -31.28 -31.29 -4.95
C MET A 1 -30.72 -30.17 -5.81
N THR A 2 -29.90 -30.58 -6.77
CA THR A 2 -29.19 -29.81 -7.82
C THR A 2 -28.03 -28.94 -7.39
N VAL A 3 -26.88 -29.60 -7.40
CA VAL A 3 -25.54 -29.07 -7.43
C VAL A 3 -25.29 -28.47 -8.82
N GLY A 4 -25.13 -27.16 -8.91
CA GLY A 4 -24.65 -26.50 -10.11
C GLY A 4 -23.14 -26.46 -10.10
N ALA A 5 -22.53 -27.16 -11.04
CA ALA A 5 -21.11 -27.19 -11.27
C ALA A 5 -20.62 -25.81 -11.77
N VAL A 6 -19.81 -25.10 -11.01
CA VAL A 6 -19.01 -23.98 -11.49
C VAL A 6 -17.70 -24.52 -12.05
N SER A 7 -17.62 -24.45 -13.37
CA SER A 7 -16.50 -24.94 -14.18
C SER A 7 -15.22 -24.13 -13.93
N CYS A 8 -14.14 -24.87 -13.78
CA CYS A 8 -12.76 -24.46 -13.77
C CYS A 8 -12.35 -23.50 -14.89
N SER A 9 -12.04 -22.26 -14.54
CA SER A 9 -11.24 -21.34 -15.38
C SER A 9 -9.91 -20.96 -14.70
N HIS A 10 -9.30 -21.87 -13.93
CA HIS A 10 -8.06 -21.64 -13.16
C HIS A 10 -6.82 -22.32 -13.77
N ARG A 11 -6.80 -22.54 -15.11
CA ARG A 11 -5.63 -23.15 -15.78
C ARG A 11 -4.72 -22.21 -16.58
N ARG A 12 -4.82 -20.89 -16.45
CA ARG A 12 -3.99 -19.96 -17.26
C ARG A 12 -3.22 -18.86 -16.49
N ILE A 13 -3.07 -18.93 -15.17
CA ILE A 13 -2.33 -17.90 -14.40
C ILE A 13 -1.01 -18.43 -13.79
N CYS A 14 -0.65 -19.69 -14.02
CA CYS A 14 0.59 -20.26 -13.44
C CYS A 14 1.86 -20.13 -14.28
N ASN A 15 1.87 -19.38 -15.39
CA ASN A 15 3.07 -19.35 -16.25
C ASN A 15 3.70 -17.96 -16.50
N CYS A 16 3.38 -16.90 -15.75
CA CYS A 16 3.94 -15.56 -16.06
C CYS A 16 4.74 -14.86 -14.96
N TYR A 17 5.08 -15.51 -13.85
CA TYR A 17 5.94 -14.88 -12.82
C TYR A 17 6.97 -15.83 -12.23
N PHE A 18 7.85 -16.38 -13.05
CA PHE A 18 9.12 -16.95 -12.58
C PHE A 18 10.17 -16.88 -13.69
N THR A 19 10.77 -15.69 -13.87
CA THR A 19 12.18 -15.60 -14.23
C THR A 19 12.90 -15.08 -12.99
N PRO A 20 13.45 -15.96 -12.15
CA PRO A 20 14.47 -15.52 -11.21
C PRO A 20 15.66 -15.12 -12.08
N ASN A 21 16.24 -13.94 -11.83
CA ASN A 21 17.61 -13.66 -12.21
C ASN A 21 18.52 -14.66 -11.47
N PHE A 22 18.55 -15.86 -11.98
CA PHE A 22 19.57 -16.82 -11.64
C PHE A 22 20.88 -16.29 -12.23
N VAL A 23 21.76 -15.83 -11.38
CA VAL A 23 23.17 -15.94 -11.69
C VAL A 23 23.37 -17.44 -11.92
N LYS A 24 23.21 -17.86 -13.17
CA LYS A 24 23.59 -19.19 -13.59
C LYS A 24 25.03 -19.34 -13.12
N PHE A 25 25.36 -20.44 -12.49
CA PHE A 25 26.72 -20.93 -12.33
C PHE A 25 27.51 -20.95 -13.68
N SER A 26 26.97 -20.37 -14.73
CA SER A 26 27.52 -20.33 -16.10
C SER A 26 28.36 -19.11 -16.40
N SER A 27 28.57 -18.14 -15.49
CA SER A 27 29.39 -16.95 -15.81
C SER A 27 30.87 -17.05 -15.42
N LEU A 28 31.35 -18.22 -15.05
CA LEU A 28 32.78 -18.52 -15.00
C LEU A 28 33.24 -19.22 -16.31
N SER A 29 32.92 -18.60 -17.43
CA SER A 29 33.48 -18.98 -18.71
C SER A 29 34.71 -18.16 -19.01
N ALA A 30 35.85 -18.55 -18.57
CA ALA A 30 37.18 -18.32 -19.17
C ALA A 30 38.29 -18.86 -18.25
N LEU A 31 38.26 -20.15 -17.94
CA LEU A 31 39.50 -20.84 -17.64
C LEU A 31 39.80 -21.73 -18.84
N LYS A 32 40.87 -21.39 -19.55
CA LYS A 32 41.38 -22.15 -20.69
C LYS A 32 41.48 -23.61 -20.27
N ALA A 33 40.85 -24.48 -21.07
CA ALA A 33 41.09 -25.90 -21.03
C ALA A 33 42.61 -26.11 -21.26
N THR A 34 43.32 -26.60 -20.25
CA THR A 34 44.61 -27.21 -20.50
C THR A 34 44.29 -28.62 -21.01
N ASP A 35 44.67 -28.86 -22.27
CA ASP A 35 44.52 -30.14 -22.94
C ASP A 35 45.17 -31.25 -22.11
N PHE A 36 44.36 -32.23 -21.69
CA PHE A 36 44.88 -33.48 -21.17
C PHE A 36 45.40 -34.34 -22.34
N THR A 37 46.67 -34.29 -22.62
CA THR A 37 47.32 -35.23 -23.54
C THR A 37 47.71 -36.48 -22.79
N TYR A 38 47.21 -37.64 -23.25
CA TYR A 38 47.54 -38.94 -22.75
C TYR A 38 48.91 -39.40 -23.30
N GLU A 39 49.93 -39.57 -22.41
CA GLU A 39 51.07 -40.40 -22.68
C GLU A 39 51.20 -41.46 -21.55
N ALA A 40 51.17 -42.71 -21.96
CA ALA A 40 51.23 -43.87 -21.09
C ALA A 40 52.66 -44.29 -20.76
N ASN A 41 53.05 -44.38 -19.48
CA ASN A 41 54.21 -45.13 -19.03
C ASN A 41 53.99 -45.80 -17.66
N ASN A 42 54.30 -47.10 -17.59
CA ASN A 42 54.10 -48.02 -16.49
C ASN A 42 55.20 -47.89 -15.41
N SER A 43 54.87 -47.24 -14.24
CA SER A 43 55.61 -47.41 -12.97
C SER A 43 54.81 -46.90 -11.76
N ASP A 44 53.46 -46.98 -11.75
CA ASP A 44 52.69 -45.82 -11.30
C ASP A 44 51.86 -46.02 -10.02
N ASP A 45 51.88 -47.15 -9.35
CA ASP A 45 51.04 -47.34 -8.11
C ASP A 45 51.68 -46.72 -6.84
N CYS A 46 53.00 -46.57 -6.77
CA CYS A 46 53.63 -45.87 -5.64
C CYS A 46 53.51 -44.35 -5.75
N ASN A 47 53.76 -43.82 -6.94
CA ASN A 47 53.70 -42.39 -7.24
C ASN A 47 52.27 -41.81 -7.09
N TYR A 48 51.25 -42.61 -7.45
CA TYR A 48 49.85 -42.26 -7.28
C TYR A 48 49.43 -42.06 -5.83
N ARG A 49 49.82 -42.98 -4.93
CA ARG A 49 49.54 -42.86 -3.48
C ARG A 49 50.20 -41.66 -2.84
N GLU A 50 51.41 -41.32 -3.23
CA GLU A 50 52.11 -40.14 -2.77
C GLU A 50 51.40 -38.85 -3.23
N LEU A 51 50.94 -38.79 -4.48
CA LEU A 51 50.17 -37.66 -5.01
C LEU A 51 48.82 -37.54 -4.28
N GLN A 52 48.13 -38.64 -3.95
CA GLN A 52 46.87 -38.63 -3.21
C GLN A 52 47.08 -38.10 -1.79
N LEU A 53 48.12 -38.55 -1.09
CA LEU A 53 48.44 -38.03 0.24
C LEU A 53 48.86 -36.57 0.22
N SER A 54 49.66 -36.17 -0.75
CA SER A 54 50.04 -34.74 -0.99
C SER A 54 48.83 -33.86 -1.23
N MET A 55 47.90 -34.28 -2.08
CA MET A 55 46.64 -33.62 -2.36
C MET A 55 45.83 -33.42 -1.09
N GLN A 56 45.60 -34.48 -0.27
CA GLN A 56 44.86 -34.45 0.95
C GLN A 56 45.51 -33.53 2.01
N CYS A 57 46.84 -33.55 2.09
CA CYS A 57 47.60 -32.73 3.02
C CYS A 57 47.49 -31.24 2.62
N HIS A 58 47.64 -30.89 1.34
CA HIS A 58 47.48 -29.52 0.85
C HIS A 58 46.01 -29.04 0.98
N ALA A 59 45.05 -29.91 0.73
CA ALA A 59 43.63 -29.59 0.89
C ALA A 59 43.27 -29.30 2.36
N SER A 60 43.74 -30.14 3.28
CA SER A 60 43.46 -29.95 4.73
C SER A 60 44.17 -28.75 5.34
N SER A 61 45.34 -28.34 4.79
CA SER A 61 46.01 -27.09 5.15
C SER A 61 45.42 -25.84 4.53
N GLY A 62 44.38 -25.96 3.69
CA GLY A 62 43.75 -24.84 3.01
C GLY A 62 44.45 -24.36 1.75
N ASN A 63 45.56 -25.00 1.33
CA ASN A 63 46.29 -24.62 0.13
C ASN A 63 45.66 -25.28 -1.13
N PHE A 64 44.53 -24.67 -1.56
CA PHE A 64 43.70 -25.22 -2.65
C PHE A 64 44.42 -25.37 -3.97
N VAL A 65 45.28 -24.39 -4.38
CA VAL A 65 45.96 -24.41 -5.66
C VAL A 65 46.88 -25.61 -5.76
N LYS A 66 47.73 -25.86 -4.75
CA LYS A 66 48.61 -27.03 -4.71
C LYS A 66 47.84 -28.35 -4.66
N ALA A 67 46.71 -28.38 -3.98
CA ALA A 67 45.85 -29.58 -3.93
C ALA A 67 45.25 -29.86 -5.33
N LEU A 68 44.84 -28.84 -6.05
CA LEU A 68 44.35 -28.97 -7.44
C LEU A 68 45.45 -29.39 -8.41
N ASP A 69 46.65 -28.83 -8.25
CA ASP A 69 47.84 -29.24 -9.06
C ASP A 69 48.16 -30.72 -8.83
N SER A 70 48.10 -31.21 -7.61
CA SER A 70 48.30 -32.61 -7.31
C SER A 70 47.22 -33.51 -7.93
N LEU A 71 45.93 -33.02 -7.93
CA LEU A 71 44.83 -33.75 -8.59
C LEU A 71 45.00 -33.77 -10.10
N ASN A 72 45.43 -32.64 -10.72
CA ASN A 72 45.73 -32.58 -12.15
C ASN A 72 46.89 -33.49 -12.53
N SER A 73 47.92 -33.57 -11.71
CA SER A 73 49.08 -34.46 -11.95
C SER A 73 48.68 -35.96 -11.91
N MET A 74 47.65 -36.31 -11.15
CA MET A 74 47.04 -37.64 -11.16
C MET A 74 46.42 -37.99 -12.52
N GLY A 75 45.97 -36.96 -13.29
CA GLY A 75 45.40 -37.13 -14.64
C GLY A 75 46.35 -37.75 -15.66
N ASN A 76 47.65 -37.81 -15.39
CA ASN A 76 48.65 -38.48 -16.27
C ASN A 76 48.60 -40.02 -16.14
N VAL A 77 47.83 -40.55 -15.20
CA VAL A 77 47.66 -42.00 -15.01
C VAL A 77 46.37 -42.48 -15.67
N PRO A 78 46.40 -43.51 -16.53
CA PRO A 78 45.20 -43.99 -17.23
C PRO A 78 44.09 -44.39 -16.29
N GLY A 79 42.87 -43.87 -16.53
CA GLY A 79 41.71 -44.11 -15.70
C GLY A 79 41.64 -43.31 -14.40
N LYS A 80 42.47 -42.30 -14.21
CA LYS A 80 42.48 -41.41 -13.03
C LYS A 80 42.44 -39.96 -13.44
N PRO A 81 41.99 -38.97 -12.60
CA PRO A 81 41.50 -39.20 -11.22
C PRO A 81 40.14 -39.86 -11.20
N THR A 82 39.90 -40.65 -10.15
CA THR A 82 38.62 -41.31 -9.89
C THR A 82 37.66 -40.46 -9.08
N VAL A 83 36.38 -40.86 -8.95
CA VAL A 83 35.39 -40.21 -8.05
C VAL A 83 35.90 -40.10 -6.62
N TYR A 84 36.67 -41.12 -6.16
CA TYR A 84 37.22 -41.12 -4.80
C TYR A 84 38.28 -40.03 -4.59
N ASP A 85 39.05 -39.71 -5.58
CA ASP A 85 40.09 -38.66 -5.47
C ASP A 85 39.44 -37.27 -5.38
N PHE A 86 38.43 -36.98 -6.21
CA PHE A 86 37.63 -35.77 -6.08
C PHE A 86 36.92 -35.67 -4.76
N ASN A 87 36.33 -36.76 -4.26
CA ASN A 87 35.71 -36.78 -2.96
C ASN A 87 36.72 -36.59 -1.82
N ALA A 88 37.91 -37.19 -1.91
CA ALA A 88 38.96 -37.00 -0.94
C ALA A 88 39.45 -35.53 -0.89
N LEU A 89 39.60 -34.87 -2.06
CA LEU A 89 39.89 -33.44 -2.13
C LEU A 89 38.82 -32.63 -1.47
N LEU A 90 37.55 -32.83 -1.84
CA LEU A 90 36.41 -32.09 -1.26
C LEU A 90 36.32 -32.27 0.26
N TYR A 91 36.40 -33.53 0.77
CA TYR A 91 36.36 -33.80 2.21
C TYR A 91 37.51 -33.14 2.98
N SER A 92 38.72 -33.22 2.44
CA SER A 92 39.92 -32.67 3.08
C SER A 92 39.88 -31.13 3.08
N TYR A 93 39.48 -30.52 1.95
CA TYR A 93 39.36 -29.07 1.82
C TYR A 93 38.24 -28.52 2.71
N LEU A 94 37.07 -29.13 2.76
CA LEU A 94 35.94 -28.73 3.60
C LEU A 94 36.24 -28.83 5.12
N LYS A 95 37.29 -29.55 5.53
CA LYS A 95 37.78 -29.61 6.92
C LYS A 95 38.82 -28.53 7.24
N SER A 96 39.36 -27.84 6.23
CA SER A 96 40.36 -26.79 6.45
C SER A 96 39.75 -25.56 7.13
N GLN A 97 40.59 -24.69 7.67
CA GLN A 97 40.13 -23.44 8.32
C GLN A 97 39.80 -22.32 7.31
N THR A 98 40.26 -22.43 6.07
CA THR A 98 40.16 -21.39 5.03
C THR A 98 39.43 -21.93 3.81
N VAL A 99 38.12 -22.22 3.96
CA VAL A 99 37.30 -22.74 2.86
C VAL A 99 36.67 -21.57 2.10
N LEU A 100 37.01 -21.47 0.80
CA LEU A 100 36.36 -20.54 -0.13
C LEU A 100 35.31 -21.30 -0.97
N LEU A 101 34.12 -20.74 -1.08
CA LEU A 101 33.01 -21.33 -1.86
C LEU A 101 33.39 -21.56 -3.33
N ASP A 102 34.06 -20.56 -3.94
CA ASP A 102 34.46 -20.60 -5.36
C ASP A 102 35.34 -21.81 -5.67
N ASN A 103 36.21 -22.20 -4.75
CA ASN A 103 37.07 -23.35 -4.93
C ASN A 103 36.28 -24.68 -4.90
N VAL A 104 35.30 -24.78 -3.99
CA VAL A 104 34.42 -25.97 -3.92
C VAL A 104 33.58 -26.09 -5.20
N VAL A 105 33.06 -24.97 -5.67
CA VAL A 105 32.31 -24.88 -6.93
C VAL A 105 33.20 -25.25 -8.12
N GLN A 106 34.47 -24.81 -8.15
CA GLN A 106 35.44 -25.13 -9.21
C GLN A 106 35.71 -26.62 -9.31
N VAL A 107 35.95 -27.31 -8.16
CA VAL A 107 36.13 -28.77 -8.12
C VAL A 107 34.90 -29.50 -8.64
N TYR A 108 33.72 -29.07 -8.21
CA TYR A 108 32.48 -29.72 -8.63
C TYR A 108 32.20 -29.53 -10.13
N HIS A 109 32.43 -28.33 -10.66
CA HIS A 109 32.32 -28.10 -12.11
C HIS A 109 33.41 -28.80 -12.92
N GLY A 110 34.63 -28.89 -12.40
CA GLY A 110 35.69 -29.67 -13.00
C GLY A 110 35.32 -31.15 -13.12
N MET A 111 34.79 -31.71 -12.04
CA MET A 111 34.28 -33.07 -12.02
C MET A 111 33.15 -33.31 -13.03
N LYS A 112 32.21 -32.38 -13.16
CA LYS A 112 31.12 -32.49 -14.15
C LYS A 112 31.55 -32.36 -15.60
N ARG A 113 32.58 -31.58 -15.90
CA ARG A 113 33.00 -31.30 -17.27
C ARG A 113 33.98 -32.33 -17.80
N PHE A 114 34.94 -32.73 -17.01
CA PHE A 114 36.11 -33.48 -17.43
C PHE A 114 36.37 -34.74 -16.57
N GLY A 115 35.67 -34.83 -15.44
CA GLY A 115 35.88 -35.90 -14.50
C GLY A 115 34.81 -37.01 -14.54
N PRO A 116 34.87 -37.95 -13.63
CA PRO A 116 33.87 -39.00 -13.45
C PRO A 116 32.57 -38.38 -12.87
N ALA A 117 31.41 -38.96 -13.19
CA ALA A 117 30.10 -38.50 -12.70
C ALA A 117 30.03 -38.45 -11.17
N PRO A 118 29.51 -37.39 -10.55
CA PRO A 118 29.33 -37.29 -9.13
C PRO A 118 28.48 -38.45 -8.57
N ASN A 119 28.85 -38.95 -7.43
CA ASN A 119 28.11 -40.02 -6.73
C ASN A 119 27.46 -39.51 -5.43
N ALA A 120 26.70 -40.37 -4.74
CA ALA A 120 26.03 -40.02 -3.49
C ALA A 120 26.99 -39.45 -2.43
N SER A 121 28.23 -39.92 -2.37
CA SER A 121 29.26 -39.42 -1.44
C SER A 121 29.68 -38.00 -1.77
N THR A 122 29.85 -37.68 -3.07
CA THR A 122 30.13 -36.29 -3.57
C THR A 122 29.07 -35.33 -3.14
N PHE A 123 27.79 -35.67 -3.42
CA PHE A 123 26.66 -34.79 -3.04
C PHE A 123 26.55 -34.61 -1.52
N ASN A 124 26.76 -35.68 -0.72
CA ASN A 124 26.74 -35.58 0.73
C ASN A 124 27.89 -34.72 1.27
N ALA A 125 29.08 -34.80 0.69
CA ALA A 125 30.19 -33.92 1.04
C ALA A 125 29.87 -32.46 0.76
N LEU A 126 29.34 -32.15 -0.44
CA LEU A 126 28.94 -30.82 -0.83
C LEU A 126 27.82 -30.27 0.06
N LEU A 127 26.76 -31.06 0.33
CA LEU A 127 25.67 -30.64 1.21
C LEU A 127 26.16 -30.30 2.62
N ASN A 128 26.99 -31.15 3.22
CA ASN A 128 27.54 -30.93 4.54
C ASN A 128 28.50 -29.72 4.56
N GLY A 129 29.30 -29.55 3.52
CA GLY A 129 30.19 -28.42 3.36
C GLY A 129 29.43 -27.10 3.24
N MET A 130 28.41 -27.04 2.37
CA MET A 130 27.58 -25.86 2.22
C MET A 130 26.81 -25.51 3.50
N LEU A 131 26.36 -26.52 4.23
CA LEU A 131 25.70 -26.34 5.52
C LEU A 131 26.65 -25.81 6.60
N SER A 132 27.91 -26.22 6.60
CA SER A 132 28.93 -25.74 7.55
C SER A 132 29.35 -24.28 7.25
N LEU A 133 29.39 -23.92 5.97
CA LEU A 133 29.71 -22.57 5.50
C LEU A 133 28.52 -21.59 5.57
N GLY A 134 27.30 -22.08 5.85
CA GLY A 134 26.11 -21.23 5.93
C GLY A 134 25.49 -20.87 4.56
N HIS A 135 25.94 -21.47 3.47
CA HIS A 135 25.43 -21.25 2.11
C HIS A 135 24.17 -22.09 1.85
N LEU A 136 23.06 -21.69 2.47
CA LEU A 136 21.82 -22.47 2.51
C LEU A 136 21.13 -22.59 1.15
N LYS A 137 21.21 -21.56 0.29
CA LYS A 137 20.59 -21.57 -1.06
C LYS A 137 21.29 -22.60 -1.95
N ASP A 138 22.62 -22.63 -1.89
CA ASP A 138 23.43 -23.56 -2.68
C ASP A 138 23.25 -24.99 -2.19
N ALA A 139 23.14 -25.18 -0.87
CA ALA A 139 22.79 -26.48 -0.28
C ALA A 139 21.43 -27.02 -0.77
N HIS A 140 20.43 -26.14 -0.93
CA HIS A 140 19.13 -26.53 -1.51
C HIS A 140 19.26 -26.94 -2.98
N MET A 141 19.97 -26.15 -3.80
CA MET A 141 20.19 -26.48 -5.21
C MET A 141 20.93 -27.82 -5.39
N ILE A 142 21.95 -28.06 -4.57
CA ILE A 142 22.69 -29.35 -4.58
C ILE A 142 21.76 -30.50 -4.17
N ALA A 143 20.85 -30.27 -3.22
CA ALA A 143 19.89 -31.30 -2.81
C ALA A 143 18.88 -31.62 -3.93
N GLU A 144 18.42 -30.63 -4.70
CA GLU A 144 17.56 -30.84 -5.87
C GLU A 144 18.33 -31.56 -6.99
N GLU A 145 19.56 -31.14 -7.26
CA GLU A 145 20.41 -31.79 -8.27
C GLU A 145 20.73 -33.23 -7.91
N MET A 146 20.99 -33.51 -6.63
CA MET A 146 21.17 -34.87 -6.11
C MET A 146 19.93 -35.74 -6.37
N PHE A 147 18.74 -35.20 -6.14
CA PHE A 147 17.49 -35.89 -6.39
C PHE A 147 17.25 -36.13 -7.90
N ASP A 148 17.49 -35.13 -8.74
CA ASP A 148 17.34 -35.24 -10.20
C ASP A 148 18.36 -36.24 -10.79
N GLY A 149 19.54 -36.40 -10.17
CA GLY A 149 20.54 -37.38 -10.51
C GLY A 149 20.21 -38.81 -10.01
N GLY A 150 19.04 -39.03 -9.40
CA GLY A 150 18.60 -40.33 -8.90
C GLY A 150 19.15 -40.70 -7.52
N PHE A 151 19.86 -39.81 -6.85
CA PHE A 151 20.38 -40.06 -5.49
C PHE A 151 19.42 -39.42 -4.45
N LEU A 152 19.22 -40.10 -3.32
CA LEU A 152 18.31 -39.65 -2.27
C LEU A 152 19.02 -38.80 -1.22
N PRO A 153 18.73 -37.50 -1.09
CA PRO A 153 19.18 -36.67 0.03
C PRO A 153 18.70 -37.22 1.37
N SER A 154 19.53 -37.11 2.41
CA SER A 154 19.15 -37.63 3.72
C SER A 154 18.10 -36.74 4.40
N PHE A 155 17.19 -37.32 5.18
CA PHE A 155 16.22 -36.60 5.99
C PHE A 155 16.88 -35.57 6.91
N THR A 156 18.01 -35.96 7.54
CA THR A 156 18.75 -35.10 8.48
C THR A 156 19.31 -33.87 7.80
N SER A 157 19.88 -33.99 6.58
CA SER A 157 20.42 -32.88 5.81
C SER A 157 19.30 -31.90 5.39
N LEU A 158 18.19 -32.41 4.84
CA LEU A 158 17.03 -31.58 4.44
C LEU A 158 16.39 -30.90 5.64
N SER A 159 16.26 -31.56 6.78
CA SER A 159 15.74 -30.95 8.00
C SER A 159 16.63 -29.85 8.54
N ARG A 160 17.97 -29.99 8.45
CA ARG A 160 18.92 -28.94 8.81
C ARG A 160 18.83 -27.74 7.86
N ILE A 161 18.74 -27.97 6.54
CA ILE A 161 18.55 -26.93 5.53
C ILE A 161 17.27 -26.16 5.84
N LEU A 162 16.13 -26.85 5.99
CA LEU A 162 14.84 -26.25 6.28
C LEU A 162 14.88 -25.38 7.55
N LYS A 163 15.40 -25.93 8.65
CA LYS A 163 15.49 -25.23 9.95
C LYS A 163 16.35 -23.97 9.86
N ASN A 164 17.49 -24.04 9.19
CA ASN A 164 18.40 -22.90 9.05
C ASN A 164 17.83 -21.84 8.10
N MET A 165 17.21 -22.22 6.97
CA MET A 165 16.51 -21.30 6.08
C MET A 165 15.36 -20.57 6.78
N LEU A 166 14.59 -21.28 7.59
CA LEU A 166 13.55 -20.68 8.42
C LEU A 166 14.13 -19.68 9.43
N ARG A 167 15.28 -19.95 10.03
CA ARG A 167 15.95 -18.99 10.95
C ARG A 167 16.37 -17.71 10.24
N VAL A 168 16.94 -17.83 9.05
CA VAL A 168 17.38 -16.69 8.21
C VAL A 168 16.19 -15.94 7.59
N GLY A 169 15.00 -16.55 7.55
CA GLY A 169 13.79 -15.91 6.99
C GLY A 169 13.63 -16.05 5.46
N ASN A 170 14.39 -16.94 4.81
CA ASN A 170 14.23 -17.20 3.38
C ASN A 170 13.08 -18.17 3.13
N LEU A 171 11.86 -17.63 3.03
CA LEU A 171 10.63 -18.42 2.92
C LEU A 171 10.48 -19.15 1.59
N VAL A 172 10.87 -18.51 0.49
CA VAL A 172 10.75 -19.10 -0.85
C VAL A 172 11.60 -20.38 -0.96
N SER A 173 12.86 -20.32 -0.55
CA SER A 173 13.72 -21.49 -0.56
C SER A 173 13.30 -22.53 0.49
N SER A 174 12.75 -22.11 1.63
CA SER A 174 12.17 -23.03 2.62
C SER A 174 11.00 -23.82 2.03
N MET A 175 10.14 -23.19 1.23
CA MET A 175 9.07 -23.87 0.51
C MET A 175 9.59 -24.85 -0.54
N GLY A 176 10.69 -24.52 -1.23
CA GLY A 176 11.37 -25.44 -2.14
C GLY A 176 11.83 -26.71 -1.44
N VAL A 177 12.54 -26.54 -0.30
CA VAL A 177 13.00 -27.69 0.51
C VAL A 177 11.81 -28.50 1.03
N PHE A 178 10.74 -27.86 1.49
CA PHE A 178 9.53 -28.54 1.94
C PHE A 178 8.90 -29.37 0.81
N LYS A 179 8.77 -28.81 -0.40
CA LYS A 179 8.26 -29.52 -1.58
C LYS A 179 9.15 -30.72 -1.95
N LEU A 180 10.48 -30.57 -1.89
CA LEU A 180 11.44 -31.65 -2.12
C LEU A 180 11.27 -32.76 -1.08
N MET A 181 11.13 -32.40 0.21
CA MET A 181 10.87 -33.39 1.27
C MET A 181 9.57 -34.16 1.01
N LEU A 182 8.50 -33.50 0.56
CA LEU A 182 7.23 -34.17 0.21
C LEU A 182 7.37 -35.13 -0.97
N ARG A 183 8.15 -34.78 -2.01
CA ARG A 183 8.47 -35.69 -3.14
C ARG A 183 9.18 -36.98 -2.67
N LEU A 184 10.08 -36.80 -1.73
CA LEU A 184 10.83 -37.90 -1.11
C LEU A 184 10.02 -38.71 -0.05
N LYS A 185 8.76 -38.33 0.19
CA LYS A 185 7.89 -38.86 1.24
C LYS A 185 8.45 -38.64 2.67
N TYR A 186 9.33 -37.66 2.84
CA TYR A 186 9.82 -37.22 4.14
C TYR A 186 8.88 -36.17 4.73
N PHE A 187 8.67 -36.25 6.04
CA PHE A 187 7.90 -35.26 6.78
C PHE A 187 8.81 -34.50 7.74
N PRO A 188 8.80 -33.12 7.67
CA PRO A 188 9.50 -32.32 8.66
C PRO A 188 8.97 -32.56 10.07
N THR A 189 9.81 -32.30 11.08
CA THR A 189 9.40 -32.35 12.47
C THR A 189 8.34 -31.31 12.79
N GLU A 190 7.47 -31.60 13.75
CA GLU A 190 6.39 -30.73 14.19
C GLU A 190 6.86 -29.29 14.52
N PRO A 191 7.96 -29.05 15.26
CA PRO A 191 8.47 -27.70 15.51
C PRO A 191 8.88 -26.96 14.23
N SER A 192 9.42 -27.67 13.23
CA SER A 192 9.79 -27.06 11.94
C SER A 192 8.57 -26.67 11.11
N LEU A 193 7.51 -27.49 11.15
CA LEU A 193 6.23 -27.22 10.50
C LEU A 193 5.51 -26.02 11.13
N CYS A 194 5.44 -25.99 12.47
CA CYS A 194 4.87 -24.87 13.20
C CYS A 194 5.60 -23.56 12.86
N LEU A 195 6.93 -23.58 12.83
CA LEU A 195 7.74 -22.43 12.49
C LEU A 195 7.53 -22.02 11.02
N LEU A 196 7.42 -22.97 10.08
CA LEU A 196 7.17 -22.72 8.66
C LEU A 196 5.80 -22.04 8.47
N ILE A 197 4.73 -22.64 9.01
CA ILE A 197 3.36 -22.09 8.93
C ILE A 197 3.30 -20.72 9.58
N SER A 198 3.88 -20.54 10.78
CA SER A 198 3.89 -19.27 11.49
C SER A 198 4.59 -18.16 10.72
N LYS A 199 5.75 -18.47 10.12
CA LYS A 199 6.49 -17.46 9.32
C LYS A 199 5.81 -17.15 7.99
N LEU A 200 5.26 -18.12 7.28
CA LEU A 200 4.48 -17.92 6.06
C LEU A 200 3.24 -17.07 6.37
N SER A 201 2.53 -17.39 7.45
CA SER A 201 1.35 -16.65 7.90
C SER A 201 1.69 -15.18 8.27
N LYS A 202 2.80 -14.94 8.96
CA LYS A 202 3.28 -13.58 9.27
C LYS A 202 3.69 -12.79 8.04
N ALA A 203 4.24 -13.48 7.03
CA ALA A 203 4.60 -12.87 5.74
C ALA A 203 3.40 -12.70 4.79
N MET A 204 2.19 -13.04 5.24
CA MET A 204 0.95 -13.02 4.46
C MET A 204 0.98 -13.91 3.19
N MET A 205 1.86 -14.92 3.16
CA MET A 205 1.93 -15.94 2.11
C MET A 205 0.89 -17.04 2.40
N THR A 206 -0.38 -16.68 2.29
CA THR A 206 -1.51 -17.53 2.74
C THR A 206 -1.70 -18.76 1.86
N GLU A 207 -1.43 -18.68 0.56
CA GLU A 207 -1.55 -19.81 -0.37
C GLU A 207 -0.52 -20.90 -0.06
N GLU A 208 0.72 -20.51 0.20
CA GLU A 208 1.79 -21.41 0.57
C GLU A 208 1.57 -22.04 1.96
N ALA A 209 1.12 -21.23 2.91
CA ALA A 209 0.77 -21.73 4.25
C ALA A 209 -0.41 -22.71 4.17
N TRP A 210 -1.41 -22.43 3.34
CA TRP A 210 -2.53 -23.35 3.08
C TRP A 210 -2.05 -24.65 2.42
N PHE A 211 -1.14 -24.55 1.45
CA PHE A 211 -0.55 -25.73 0.80
C PHE A 211 0.14 -26.63 1.82
N VAL A 212 0.88 -26.05 2.78
CA VAL A 212 1.53 -26.83 3.86
C VAL A 212 0.47 -27.53 4.72
N CYS A 213 -0.56 -26.80 5.17
CA CYS A 213 -1.66 -27.36 5.96
C CYS A 213 -2.40 -28.47 5.19
N TYR A 214 -2.72 -28.25 3.92
CA TYR A 214 -3.37 -29.23 3.06
C TYR A 214 -2.55 -30.49 2.87
N ALA A 215 -1.22 -30.37 2.69
CA ALA A 215 -0.31 -31.50 2.58
C ALA A 215 -0.32 -32.37 3.86
N LEU A 216 -0.39 -31.72 5.04
CA LEU A 216 -0.51 -32.38 6.33
C LEU A 216 -1.85 -33.10 6.45
N MET A 217 -2.93 -32.44 6.08
CA MET A 217 -4.28 -33.00 6.11
C MET A 217 -4.39 -34.27 5.27
N ARG A 218 -3.85 -34.24 4.04
CA ARG A 218 -3.92 -35.36 3.09
C ARG A 218 -3.14 -36.61 3.55
N LYS A 219 -2.10 -36.42 4.35
CA LYS A 219 -1.25 -37.49 4.82
C LYS A 219 -1.71 -38.10 6.17
N GLY A 220 -2.75 -37.53 6.78
CA GLY A 220 -3.28 -38.05 8.05
C GLY A 220 -2.39 -37.78 9.26
N HIS A 221 -1.46 -36.81 9.17
CA HIS A 221 -0.69 -36.35 10.32
C HIS A 221 -1.49 -35.32 11.09
N PHE A 222 -1.83 -35.61 12.33
CA PHE A 222 -2.60 -34.73 13.22
C PHE A 222 -1.66 -34.17 14.28
N PHE A 223 -1.53 -32.84 14.27
CA PHE A 223 -0.75 -32.07 15.25
C PHE A 223 -1.69 -31.30 16.16
N GLY A 224 -1.19 -30.77 17.26
CA GLY A 224 -1.97 -29.92 18.16
C GLY A 224 -2.43 -28.59 17.49
N ALA A 225 -3.44 -27.95 18.09
CA ALA A 225 -4.00 -26.70 17.58
C ALA A 225 -2.95 -25.59 17.33
N TYR A 226 -1.86 -25.59 18.09
CA TYR A 226 -0.80 -24.59 17.99
C TYR A 226 -0.08 -24.56 16.62
N VAL A 227 -0.12 -25.67 15.86
CA VAL A 227 0.44 -25.71 14.49
C VAL A 227 -0.48 -24.97 13.50
N TYR A 228 -1.80 -25.08 13.69
CA TYR A 228 -2.80 -24.53 12.77
C TYR A 228 -3.26 -23.11 13.13
N ASN A 229 -3.17 -22.70 14.39
CA ASN A 229 -3.59 -21.38 14.85
C ASN A 229 -2.96 -20.21 14.09
N PRO A 230 -1.65 -20.22 13.74
CA PRO A 230 -1.08 -19.15 12.91
C PRO A 230 -1.76 -19.02 11.54
N MET A 231 -2.21 -20.13 10.97
CA MET A 231 -2.95 -20.14 9.71
C MET A 231 -4.37 -19.61 9.88
N LEU A 232 -5.07 -19.98 10.95
CA LEU A 232 -6.38 -19.43 11.28
C LEU A 232 -6.29 -17.89 11.38
N TRP A 233 -5.29 -17.38 12.11
CA TRP A 233 -5.04 -15.93 12.23
C TRP A 233 -4.72 -15.26 10.89
N ALA A 234 -3.93 -15.92 10.01
CA ALA A 234 -3.59 -15.36 8.71
C ALA A 234 -4.82 -15.28 7.79
N LEU A 235 -5.64 -16.32 7.74
CA LEU A 235 -6.88 -16.37 6.96
C LEU A 235 -7.86 -15.28 7.43
N CYS A 236 -8.05 -15.14 8.75
CA CYS A 236 -8.90 -14.11 9.33
C CYS A 236 -8.37 -12.69 9.05
N LYS A 237 -7.05 -12.49 9.10
CA LYS A 237 -6.43 -11.20 8.74
C LYS A 237 -6.55 -10.85 7.26
N THR A 238 -6.65 -11.83 6.37
CA THR A 238 -6.83 -11.59 4.93
C THR A 238 -8.29 -11.48 4.49
N GLY A 239 -9.26 -11.57 5.43
CA GLY A 239 -10.68 -11.52 5.09
C GLY A 239 -11.19 -12.84 4.48
N GLN A 240 -10.60 -13.96 4.88
CA GLN A 240 -11.00 -15.31 4.43
C GLN A 240 -11.55 -16.13 5.59
N SER A 241 -12.47 -15.55 6.38
CA SER A 241 -13.01 -16.18 7.59
C SER A 241 -13.75 -17.48 7.29
N ASN A 242 -14.36 -17.63 6.12
CA ASN A 242 -14.98 -18.88 5.69
C ASN A 242 -13.96 -20.01 5.51
N ASN A 243 -12.79 -19.72 4.96
CA ASN A 243 -11.70 -20.72 4.84
C ASN A 243 -11.12 -21.07 6.21
N ALA A 244 -11.01 -20.09 7.10
CA ALA A 244 -10.60 -20.31 8.48
C ALA A 244 -11.60 -21.21 9.22
N LEU A 245 -12.90 -20.99 9.03
CA LEU A 245 -13.96 -21.81 9.61
C LEU A 245 -13.91 -23.27 9.08
N GLN A 246 -13.68 -23.46 7.78
CA GLN A 246 -13.49 -24.79 7.20
C GLN A 246 -12.29 -25.51 7.82
N LEU A 247 -11.16 -24.82 7.99
CA LEU A 247 -9.98 -25.36 8.67
C LEU A 247 -10.30 -25.75 10.12
N PHE A 248 -11.02 -24.87 10.84
CA PHE A 248 -11.40 -25.07 12.22
C PHE A 248 -12.29 -26.32 12.41
N TYR A 249 -13.35 -26.46 11.62
CA TYR A 249 -14.21 -27.65 11.70
C TYR A 249 -13.50 -28.93 11.20
N TRP A 250 -12.58 -28.79 10.24
CA TRP A 250 -11.74 -29.94 9.86
C TRP A 250 -10.88 -30.40 11.04
N MET A 251 -10.25 -29.48 11.76
CA MET A 251 -9.47 -29.80 12.97
C MET A 251 -10.37 -30.51 14.01
N LYS A 252 -11.57 -30.00 14.25
CA LYS A 252 -12.54 -30.59 15.21
C LYS A 252 -12.93 -32.03 14.83
N ARG A 253 -13.22 -32.26 13.53
CA ARG A 253 -13.54 -33.63 13.01
C ARG A 253 -12.40 -34.60 13.15
N LYS A 254 -11.17 -34.14 13.22
CA LYS A 254 -9.97 -34.95 13.36
C LYS A 254 -9.51 -35.11 14.82
N GLY A 255 -10.30 -34.65 15.77
CA GLY A 255 -10.02 -34.77 17.19
C GLY A 255 -8.94 -33.83 17.72
N VAL A 256 -8.59 -32.77 16.94
CA VAL A 256 -7.68 -31.74 17.45
C VAL A 256 -8.45 -30.86 18.42
N VAL A 257 -8.04 -30.83 19.67
CA VAL A 257 -8.66 -30.03 20.73
C VAL A 257 -8.36 -28.56 20.46
N HIS A 258 -9.42 -27.75 20.31
CA HIS A 258 -9.30 -26.31 20.16
C HIS A 258 -8.95 -25.65 21.50
N ASN A 259 -8.34 -24.50 21.40
CA ASN A 259 -8.02 -23.67 22.57
C ASN A 259 -8.55 -22.25 22.39
N VAL A 260 -8.46 -21.44 23.41
CA VAL A 260 -8.88 -20.02 23.41
C VAL A 260 -8.34 -19.26 22.20
N CYS A 261 -7.09 -19.54 21.81
CA CYS A 261 -6.45 -18.86 20.67
C CYS A 261 -7.12 -19.21 19.31
N SER A 262 -7.60 -20.46 19.14
CA SER A 262 -8.29 -20.91 17.92
C SER A 262 -9.63 -20.16 17.74
N TYR A 263 -10.42 -20.07 18.82
CA TYR A 263 -11.69 -19.34 18.84
C TYR A 263 -11.48 -17.84 18.68
N THR A 264 -10.51 -17.25 19.40
CA THR A 264 -10.20 -15.83 19.31
C THR A 264 -9.82 -15.42 17.89
N ALA A 265 -9.13 -16.29 17.12
CA ALA A 265 -8.81 -16.01 15.72
C ALA A 265 -10.07 -15.91 14.85
N LEU A 266 -11.05 -16.81 15.04
CA LEU A 266 -12.33 -16.77 14.31
C LEU A 266 -13.17 -15.56 14.71
N VAL A 267 -13.28 -15.26 16.01
CA VAL A 267 -13.97 -14.08 16.53
C VAL A 267 -13.41 -12.80 15.90
N TYR A 268 -12.06 -12.70 15.80
CA TYR A 268 -11.41 -11.59 15.13
C TYR A 268 -11.79 -11.52 13.63
N GLY A 269 -11.80 -12.65 12.94
CA GLY A 269 -12.13 -12.72 11.52
C GLY A 269 -13.58 -12.30 11.26
N PHE A 270 -14.52 -12.90 11.96
CA PHE A 270 -15.94 -12.58 11.83
C PHE A 270 -16.27 -11.13 12.22
N GLY A 271 -15.66 -10.64 13.31
CA GLY A 271 -15.84 -9.24 13.72
C GLY A 271 -15.32 -8.25 12.68
N ARG A 272 -14.19 -8.56 12.02
CA ARG A 272 -13.64 -7.72 10.95
C ARG A 272 -14.49 -7.72 9.68
N GLU A 273 -15.14 -8.83 9.36
CA GLU A 273 -16.01 -8.98 8.18
C GLU A 273 -17.47 -8.57 8.46
N GLY A 274 -17.81 -8.17 9.69
CA GLY A 274 -19.17 -7.81 10.08
C GLY A 274 -20.15 -8.98 10.15
N LEU A 275 -19.63 -10.22 10.26
CA LEU A 275 -20.44 -11.45 10.32
C LEU A 275 -20.89 -11.75 11.77
N TRP A 276 -21.77 -10.92 12.29
CA TRP A 276 -22.17 -10.92 13.70
C TRP A 276 -22.82 -12.21 14.17
N ARG A 277 -23.64 -12.84 13.32
CA ARG A 277 -24.28 -14.12 13.67
C ARG A 277 -23.25 -15.21 13.88
N ASP A 278 -22.25 -15.30 13.00
CA ASP A 278 -21.20 -16.30 13.07
C ASP A 278 -20.26 -16.04 14.26
N LEU A 279 -20.01 -14.74 14.56
CA LEU A 279 -19.25 -14.32 15.73
C LEU A 279 -19.92 -14.78 17.03
N LEU A 280 -21.23 -14.51 17.18
CA LEU A 280 -21.98 -14.91 18.36
C LEU A 280 -22.05 -16.42 18.52
N CYS A 281 -22.36 -17.15 17.42
CA CYS A 281 -22.33 -18.62 17.40
C CYS A 281 -20.95 -19.17 17.80
N CYS A 282 -19.88 -18.51 17.36
CA CYS A 282 -18.51 -18.91 17.68
C CYS A 282 -18.20 -18.71 19.19
N LEU A 283 -18.72 -17.63 19.81
CA LEU A 283 -18.61 -17.39 21.25
C LEU A 283 -19.38 -18.43 22.06
N ASP A 284 -20.62 -18.74 21.65
CA ASP A 284 -21.45 -19.76 22.29
C ASP A 284 -20.82 -21.15 22.19
N GLU A 285 -20.25 -21.50 21.00
CA GLU A 285 -19.52 -22.75 20.81
C GLU A 285 -18.25 -22.80 21.67
N MET A 286 -17.56 -21.65 21.83
CA MET A 286 -16.39 -21.54 22.69
C MET A 286 -16.73 -21.86 24.17
N GLU A 287 -17.85 -21.30 24.67
CA GLU A 287 -18.33 -21.55 26.02
C GLU A 287 -18.76 -23.02 26.20
N THR A 288 -19.49 -23.60 25.23
CA THR A 288 -19.95 -25.00 25.26
C THR A 288 -18.80 -26.01 25.22
N ASP A 289 -17.72 -25.71 24.51
CA ASP A 289 -16.50 -26.52 24.46
C ASP A 289 -15.61 -26.32 25.73
N GLY A 290 -16.07 -25.54 26.71
CA GLY A 290 -15.37 -25.30 27.98
C GLY A 290 -14.19 -24.32 27.87
N CYS A 291 -14.04 -23.63 26.76
CA CYS A 291 -13.04 -22.60 26.55
C CYS A 291 -13.59 -21.23 26.95
N LYS A 292 -13.30 -20.75 28.16
CA LYS A 292 -13.74 -19.41 28.58
C LYS A 292 -13.09 -18.31 27.74
N PRO A 293 -13.88 -17.29 27.28
CA PRO A 293 -13.33 -16.12 26.62
C PRO A 293 -12.29 -15.41 27.48
N SER A 294 -11.20 -14.98 26.87
CA SER A 294 -10.15 -14.21 27.56
C SER A 294 -10.39 -12.69 27.41
N ALA A 295 -9.69 -11.88 28.21
CA ALA A 295 -9.70 -10.43 28.09
C ALA A 295 -9.43 -9.98 26.64
N ILE A 296 -8.48 -10.63 25.93
CA ILE A 296 -8.19 -10.37 24.52
C ILE A 296 -9.40 -10.68 23.63
N THR A 297 -10.14 -11.78 23.90
CA THR A 297 -11.33 -12.14 23.12
C THR A 297 -12.41 -11.05 23.26
N TYR A 298 -12.70 -10.62 24.50
CA TYR A 298 -13.66 -9.55 24.77
C TYR A 298 -13.24 -8.22 24.14
N THR A 299 -11.97 -7.83 24.24
CA THR A 299 -11.43 -6.62 23.62
C THR A 299 -11.62 -6.64 22.10
N ILE A 300 -11.45 -7.80 21.45
CA ILE A 300 -11.67 -7.95 20.00
C ILE A 300 -13.16 -7.79 19.67
N VAL A 301 -14.08 -8.37 20.43
CA VAL A 301 -15.52 -8.21 20.24
C VAL A 301 -15.92 -6.74 20.40
N ILE A 302 -15.51 -6.10 21.50
CA ILE A 302 -15.74 -4.68 21.76
C ILE A 302 -15.20 -3.82 20.61
N LYS A 303 -13.97 -4.07 20.17
CA LYS A 303 -13.35 -3.33 19.05
C LYS A 303 -14.14 -3.48 17.76
N SER A 304 -14.64 -4.66 17.47
CA SER A 304 -15.42 -4.94 16.27
C SER A 304 -16.78 -4.23 16.32
N LEU A 305 -17.48 -4.28 17.47
CA LEU A 305 -18.75 -3.57 17.71
C LEU A 305 -18.57 -2.05 17.60
N CYS A 306 -17.50 -1.52 18.17
CA CYS A 306 -17.14 -0.10 18.06
C CYS A 306 -16.84 0.30 16.60
N GLY A 307 -16.20 -0.55 15.83
CA GLY A 307 -15.93 -0.33 14.41
C GLY A 307 -17.20 -0.21 13.57
N ASP A 308 -18.24 -0.97 13.91
CA ASP A 308 -19.57 -0.94 13.25
C ASP A 308 -20.52 0.10 13.86
N GLY A 309 -20.05 0.88 14.83
CA GLY A 309 -20.87 1.91 15.47
C GLY A 309 -21.88 1.40 16.51
N ARG A 310 -21.85 0.12 16.90
CA ARG A 310 -22.76 -0.52 17.87
C ARG A 310 -22.24 -0.34 19.31
N ILE A 311 -22.09 0.93 19.72
CA ILE A 311 -21.45 1.26 21.02
C ILE A 311 -22.27 0.75 22.23
N ALA A 312 -23.60 0.77 22.16
CA ALA A 312 -24.42 0.29 23.25
C ALA A 312 -24.13 -1.18 23.58
N GLU A 313 -24.02 -2.04 22.57
CA GLU A 313 -23.67 -3.44 22.74
C GLU A 313 -22.20 -3.62 23.18
N ALA A 314 -21.29 -2.75 22.69
CA ALA A 314 -19.91 -2.78 23.15
C ALA A 314 -19.79 -2.51 24.67
N LEU A 315 -20.60 -1.59 25.21
CA LEU A 315 -20.70 -1.32 26.67
C LEU A 315 -21.30 -2.50 27.43
N GLU A 316 -22.30 -3.20 26.85
CA GLU A 316 -22.86 -4.43 27.46
C GLU A 316 -21.80 -5.54 27.54
N TYR A 317 -20.97 -5.70 26.48
CA TYR A 317 -19.86 -6.65 26.50
C TYR A 317 -18.74 -6.24 27.45
N LEU A 318 -18.50 -4.95 27.65
CA LEU A 318 -17.60 -4.47 28.72
C LEU A 318 -18.10 -4.90 30.08
N ALA A 319 -19.40 -4.69 30.37
CA ALA A 319 -20.00 -5.12 31.61
C ALA A 319 -20.06 -6.65 31.78
N LYS A 320 -20.20 -7.42 30.66
CA LYS A 320 -20.10 -8.90 30.67
C LYS A 320 -18.69 -9.33 31.03
N MET A 321 -17.67 -8.72 30.42
CA MET A 321 -16.25 -8.97 30.66
C MET A 321 -15.93 -8.84 32.18
N GLU A 322 -16.38 -7.77 32.80
CA GLU A 322 -16.16 -7.51 34.23
C GLU A 322 -16.90 -8.55 35.13
N ARG A 323 -18.13 -8.88 34.79
CA ARG A 323 -18.93 -9.90 35.56
C ARG A 323 -18.29 -11.27 35.52
N GLU A 324 -17.58 -11.62 34.43
CA GLU A 324 -16.89 -12.90 34.28
C GLU A 324 -15.46 -12.90 34.86
N GLY A 325 -15.07 -11.81 35.55
CA GLY A 325 -13.78 -11.68 36.20
C GLY A 325 -12.61 -11.43 35.24
N CYS A 326 -12.89 -11.01 33.98
CA CYS A 326 -11.89 -10.55 33.04
C CYS A 326 -11.73 -9.03 33.19
N GLU A 327 -10.67 -8.55 33.82
CA GLU A 327 -10.45 -7.11 34.00
C GLU A 327 -10.14 -6.43 32.64
N PRO A 328 -10.92 -5.38 32.27
CA PRO A 328 -10.61 -4.56 31.10
C PRO A 328 -9.26 -3.83 31.29
N ASP A 329 -8.47 -3.74 30.23
CA ASP A 329 -7.24 -2.95 30.20
C ASP A 329 -7.48 -1.55 29.59
N MET A 330 -6.49 -0.66 29.69
CA MET A 330 -6.55 0.66 29.07
C MET A 330 -6.76 0.59 27.55
N THR A 331 -6.34 -0.50 26.91
CA THR A 331 -6.55 -0.69 25.46
C THR A 331 -8.04 -0.84 25.14
N THR A 332 -8.77 -1.60 25.97
CA THR A 332 -10.22 -1.80 25.83
C THR A 332 -10.98 -0.48 26.02
N TYR A 333 -10.64 0.30 27.05
CA TYR A 333 -11.24 1.61 27.27
C TYR A 333 -10.95 2.60 26.17
N ASN A 334 -9.69 2.64 25.66
CA ASN A 334 -9.29 3.52 24.56
C ASN A 334 -10.05 3.21 23.25
N VAL A 335 -10.37 1.96 22.99
CA VAL A 335 -11.20 1.56 21.84
C VAL A 335 -12.61 2.15 21.93
N ILE A 336 -13.22 2.08 23.11
CA ILE A 336 -14.58 2.62 23.35
C ILE A 336 -14.55 4.15 23.30
N LEU A 337 -13.58 4.80 23.95
CA LEU A 337 -13.41 6.26 23.92
C LEU A 337 -13.27 6.76 22.48
N HIS A 338 -12.45 6.11 21.67
CA HIS A 338 -12.30 6.47 20.25
C HIS A 338 -13.61 6.31 19.46
N ALA A 339 -14.39 5.27 19.73
CA ALA A 339 -15.67 5.05 19.07
C ALA A 339 -16.72 6.12 19.50
N LEU A 340 -16.76 6.48 20.78
CA LEU A 340 -17.61 7.56 21.28
C LEU A 340 -17.26 8.90 20.64
N CYS A 341 -15.96 9.18 20.43
CA CYS A 341 -15.53 10.37 19.70
C CYS A 341 -16.09 10.40 18.27
N ILE A 342 -16.02 9.27 17.55
CA ILE A 342 -16.52 9.19 16.16
C ILE A 342 -18.02 9.42 16.07
N GLN A 343 -18.80 8.99 17.10
CA GLN A 343 -20.26 9.16 17.15
C GLN A 343 -20.72 10.46 17.81
N ASP A 344 -19.80 11.37 18.11
CA ASP A 344 -20.11 12.68 18.70
C ASP A 344 -20.84 12.60 20.07
N ARG A 345 -20.52 11.58 20.90
CA ARG A 345 -21.12 11.35 22.19
C ARG A 345 -20.26 11.91 23.32
N ALA A 346 -20.05 13.23 23.33
CA ALA A 346 -19.14 13.90 24.27
C ALA A 346 -19.44 13.62 25.76
N ASN A 347 -20.72 13.61 26.16
CA ASN A 347 -21.11 13.35 27.56
C ASN A 347 -20.69 11.95 28.02
N ASP A 348 -20.79 10.96 27.13
CA ASP A 348 -20.40 9.58 27.46
C ASP A 348 -18.88 9.42 27.56
N ILE A 349 -18.11 10.24 26.84
CA ILE A 349 -16.66 10.28 26.96
C ILE A 349 -16.24 10.69 28.36
N PHE A 350 -16.85 11.79 28.92
CA PHE A 350 -16.51 12.25 30.25
C PHE A 350 -16.92 11.25 31.31
N SER A 351 -18.15 10.69 31.23
CA SER A 351 -18.60 9.66 32.17
C SER A 351 -17.73 8.39 32.13
N LEU A 352 -17.22 8.02 30.98
CA LEU A 352 -16.31 6.88 30.86
C LEU A 352 -14.90 7.19 31.41
N LEU A 353 -14.40 8.40 31.22
CA LEU A 353 -13.11 8.83 31.81
C LEU A 353 -13.20 8.83 33.34
N GLU A 354 -14.27 9.41 33.93
CA GLU A 354 -14.51 9.39 35.36
C GLU A 354 -14.62 7.96 35.92
N MET A 355 -15.30 7.06 35.21
CA MET A 355 -15.37 5.65 35.55
C MET A 355 -14.00 4.96 35.54
N ILE A 356 -13.13 5.26 34.56
CA ILE A 356 -11.76 4.71 34.45
C ILE A 356 -10.94 5.15 35.67
N GLU A 357 -11.00 6.43 36.04
CA GLU A 357 -10.30 6.99 37.21
C GLU A 357 -10.80 6.40 38.54
N ASN A 358 -12.11 6.26 38.70
CA ASN A 358 -12.71 5.63 39.86
C ASN A 358 -12.33 4.15 40.04
N LYS A 359 -11.94 3.46 38.95
CA LYS A 359 -11.42 2.10 39.01
C LYS A 359 -9.91 2.04 39.26
N GLY A 360 -9.27 3.18 39.46
CA GLY A 360 -7.83 3.28 39.75
C GLY A 360 -6.93 3.18 38.54
N PHE A 361 -7.47 3.25 37.32
CA PHE A 361 -6.68 3.41 36.10
C PHE A 361 -6.38 4.89 35.89
N SER A 362 -5.17 5.24 35.57
CA SER A 362 -4.82 6.60 35.17
C SER A 362 -4.74 6.67 33.64
N PRO A 363 -5.65 7.46 32.99
CA PRO A 363 -5.53 7.73 31.56
C PRO A 363 -4.14 8.30 31.24
N ASN A 364 -3.51 7.84 30.17
CA ASN A 364 -2.17 8.28 29.78
C ASN A 364 -2.23 9.30 28.63
N ALA A 365 -1.09 9.88 28.28
CA ALA A 365 -0.97 10.82 27.17
C ALA A 365 -1.59 10.29 25.86
N TYR A 366 -1.48 9.00 25.59
CA TYR A 366 -2.11 8.37 24.44
C TYR A 366 -3.63 8.42 24.49
N THR A 367 -4.23 8.19 25.67
CA THR A 367 -5.69 8.28 25.88
C THR A 367 -6.20 9.68 25.58
N TYR A 368 -5.58 10.71 26.19
CA TYR A 368 -5.96 12.10 25.97
C TYR A 368 -5.72 12.58 24.56
N ALA A 369 -4.62 12.15 23.92
CA ALA A 369 -4.36 12.41 22.51
C ALA A 369 -5.41 11.76 21.59
N ALA A 370 -5.84 10.54 21.89
CA ALA A 370 -6.86 9.86 21.13
C ALA A 370 -8.23 10.55 21.25
N VAL A 371 -8.63 10.92 22.47
CA VAL A 371 -9.89 11.64 22.73
C VAL A 371 -9.86 13.04 22.12
N GLY A 372 -8.85 13.83 22.41
CA GLY A 372 -8.71 15.19 21.88
C GLY A 372 -8.63 15.21 20.35
N GLY A 373 -7.88 14.29 19.74
CA GLY A 373 -7.80 14.13 18.29
C GLY A 373 -9.11 13.64 17.66
N GLY A 374 -9.88 12.83 18.36
CA GLY A 374 -11.21 12.38 17.95
C GLY A 374 -12.21 13.53 17.96
N LEU A 375 -12.31 14.26 19.07
CA LEU A 375 -13.19 15.44 19.22
C LEU A 375 -12.85 16.54 18.21
N LEU A 376 -11.57 16.73 17.91
CA LEU A 376 -11.14 17.69 16.87
C LEU A 376 -11.66 17.30 15.47
N LYS A 377 -11.66 16.00 15.14
CA LYS A 377 -12.15 15.50 13.84
C LYS A 377 -13.65 15.62 13.69
N THR A 378 -14.40 15.47 14.78
CA THR A 378 -15.86 15.60 14.78
C THR A 378 -16.34 17.04 14.87
N GLY A 379 -15.41 17.99 15.04
CA GLY A 379 -15.74 19.42 15.10
C GLY A 379 -16.03 19.99 16.49
N ASN A 380 -15.94 19.18 17.55
CA ASN A 380 -16.10 19.59 18.95
C ASN A 380 -14.83 20.21 19.51
N ILE A 381 -14.38 21.28 18.85
CA ILE A 381 -13.07 21.89 19.09
C ILE A 381 -12.98 22.50 20.49
N GLY A 382 -14.04 23.19 20.95
CA GLY A 382 -14.07 23.82 22.27
C GLY A 382 -13.92 22.79 23.40
N ILE A 383 -14.67 21.68 23.33
CA ILE A 383 -14.60 20.59 24.32
C ILE A 383 -13.20 19.94 24.33
N ALA A 384 -12.64 19.72 23.14
CA ALA A 384 -11.28 19.18 23.03
C ALA A 384 -10.22 20.14 23.62
N CYS A 385 -10.42 21.45 23.45
CA CYS A 385 -9.53 22.48 23.96
C CYS A 385 -9.57 22.56 25.49
N GLU A 386 -10.75 22.52 26.09
CA GLU A 386 -10.92 22.53 27.54
C GLU A 386 -10.32 21.28 28.19
N LEU A 387 -10.69 20.09 27.69
CA LEU A 387 -10.14 18.82 28.18
C LEU A 387 -8.61 18.79 28.15
N LEU A 388 -8.01 19.20 27.04
CA LEU A 388 -6.55 19.16 26.89
C LEU A 388 -5.87 20.25 27.74
N LEU A 389 -6.53 21.39 27.95
CA LEU A 389 -6.02 22.43 28.83
C LEU A 389 -5.98 21.96 30.29
N ASP A 390 -7.04 21.30 30.77
CA ASP A 390 -7.10 20.73 32.11
C ASP A 390 -5.99 19.74 32.35
N VAL A 391 -5.77 18.81 31.39
CA VAL A 391 -4.68 17.81 31.45
C VAL A 391 -3.31 18.48 31.47
N ILE A 392 -3.10 19.54 30.69
CA ILE A 392 -1.84 20.29 30.65
C ILE A 392 -1.61 21.04 31.97
N THR A 393 -2.68 21.62 32.56
CA THR A 393 -2.55 22.37 33.83
C THR A 393 -2.31 21.47 35.04
N GLU A 394 -2.84 20.24 35.02
CA GLU A 394 -2.59 19.24 36.07
C GLU A 394 -1.17 18.66 36.01
N GLY A 395 -0.48 18.80 34.89
CA GLY A 395 0.92 18.40 34.70
C GLY A 395 1.18 16.90 34.68
N ASN A 396 0.14 16.07 34.71
CA ASN A 396 0.22 14.63 34.69
C ASN A 396 0.09 14.10 33.25
N TYR A 397 1.05 13.28 32.81
CA TYR A 397 0.96 12.54 31.54
C TYR A 397 0.91 13.38 30.25
N VAL A 398 1.58 14.52 30.20
CA VAL A 398 1.63 15.40 29.03
C VAL A 398 2.83 15.07 28.17
N ASP A 399 2.61 14.84 26.89
CA ASP A 399 3.66 14.66 25.89
C ASP A 399 3.54 15.66 24.72
N VAL A 400 4.51 15.64 23.83
CA VAL A 400 4.53 16.50 22.62
C VAL A 400 3.28 16.30 21.75
N VAL A 401 2.67 15.11 21.76
CA VAL A 401 1.47 14.81 20.93
C VAL A 401 0.25 15.49 21.48
N VAL A 402 0.05 15.48 22.83
CA VAL A 402 -1.05 16.17 23.52
C VAL A 402 -0.95 17.68 23.23
N TYR A 403 0.22 18.29 23.40
CA TYR A 403 0.43 19.69 23.07
C TYR A 403 0.15 19.99 21.60
N ASN A 404 0.56 19.13 20.65
CA ASN A 404 0.31 19.34 19.23
C ASN A 404 -1.19 19.32 18.89
N ILE A 405 -1.98 18.46 19.55
CA ILE A 405 -3.43 18.43 19.35
C ILE A 405 -4.05 19.68 19.97
N TYR A 406 -3.62 20.08 21.17
CA TYR A 406 -4.07 21.32 21.82
C TYR A 406 -3.78 22.56 20.94
N PHE A 407 -2.57 22.69 20.40
CA PHE A 407 -2.26 23.75 19.46
C PHE A 407 -3.14 23.70 18.22
N ASN A 408 -3.44 22.51 17.71
CA ASN A 408 -4.33 22.37 16.57
C ASN A 408 -5.76 22.82 16.87
N CYS A 409 -6.29 22.52 18.07
CA CYS A 409 -7.58 23.02 18.54
C CYS A 409 -7.58 24.56 18.59
N LEU A 410 -6.62 25.18 19.28
CA LEU A 410 -6.49 26.63 19.37
C LEU A 410 -6.35 27.28 17.99
N CYS A 411 -5.58 26.65 17.09
CA CYS A 411 -5.41 27.15 15.73
C CYS A 411 -6.68 27.06 14.88
N HIS A 412 -7.56 26.11 15.15
CA HIS A 412 -8.87 26.05 14.50
C HIS A 412 -9.82 27.13 14.98
N GLU A 413 -9.72 27.55 16.23
CA GLU A 413 -10.48 28.65 16.83
C GLU A 413 -9.87 30.02 16.55
N ASN A 414 -8.79 30.11 15.75
CA ASN A 414 -8.03 31.35 15.50
C ASN A 414 -7.44 32.00 16.77
N ARG A 415 -7.09 31.21 17.78
CA ARG A 415 -6.45 31.61 19.05
C ARG A 415 -4.94 31.40 18.98
N SER A 416 -4.28 31.95 17.96
CA SER A 416 -2.86 31.72 17.69
C SER A 416 -1.91 32.28 18.77
N GLU A 417 -2.31 33.35 19.48
CA GLU A 417 -1.52 33.93 20.58
C GLU A 417 -1.48 33.00 21.81
N GLU A 418 -2.57 32.32 22.09
CA GLU A 418 -2.64 31.34 23.18
C GLU A 418 -1.83 30.07 22.81
N ALA A 419 -1.89 29.65 21.55
CA ALA A 419 -1.03 28.57 21.07
C ALA A 419 0.48 28.92 21.20
N LEU A 420 0.84 30.19 20.97
CA LEU A 420 2.19 30.69 21.17
C LEU A 420 2.58 30.71 22.66
N TYR A 421 1.67 31.07 23.54
CA TYR A 421 1.88 31.01 24.98
C TYR A 421 2.05 29.54 25.45
N GLY A 422 1.20 28.63 24.99
CA GLY A 422 1.32 27.21 25.27
C GLY A 422 2.64 26.61 24.79
N LEU A 423 3.17 27.06 23.62
CA LEU A 423 4.49 26.64 23.13
C LEU A 423 5.62 27.07 24.08
N LYS A 424 5.51 28.28 24.64
CA LYS A 424 6.50 28.75 25.63
C LYS A 424 6.45 27.96 26.93
N ASN A 425 5.25 27.62 27.37
CA ASN A 425 5.05 26.77 28.56
C ASN A 425 5.64 25.37 28.34
N MET A 426 5.36 24.75 27.18
CA MET A 426 5.92 23.46 26.77
C MET A 426 7.46 23.44 26.87
N ILE A 427 8.11 24.51 26.36
CA ILE A 427 9.57 24.67 26.44
C ILE A 427 10.01 24.87 27.88
N GLY A 428 9.26 25.64 28.67
CA GLY A 428 9.54 25.88 30.11
C GLY A 428 9.47 24.61 30.97
N GLU A 429 8.62 23.66 30.60
CA GLU A 429 8.51 22.33 31.21
C GLU A 429 9.60 21.34 30.76
N GLY A 430 10.49 21.77 29.86
CA GLY A 430 11.58 20.94 29.33
C GLY A 430 11.16 20.01 28.20
N LEU A 431 9.94 20.10 27.69
CA LEU A 431 9.49 19.36 26.51
C LEU A 431 9.99 20.05 25.24
N MET A 432 10.72 19.30 24.40
CA MET A 432 11.22 19.83 23.14
C MET A 432 10.15 19.81 22.05
N PRO A 433 9.72 21.00 21.54
CA PRO A 433 8.76 21.04 20.44
C PRO A 433 9.33 20.40 19.17
N SER A 434 8.49 19.71 18.42
CA SER A 434 8.84 19.15 17.12
C SER A 434 8.53 20.14 15.97
N ASN A 435 9.06 19.88 14.77
CA ASN A 435 8.69 20.65 13.58
C ASN A 435 7.17 20.66 13.33
N VAL A 436 6.42 19.63 13.77
CA VAL A 436 4.97 19.60 13.71
C VAL A 436 4.35 20.65 14.62
N SER A 437 4.87 20.85 15.85
CA SER A 437 4.42 21.87 16.81
C SER A 437 4.55 23.28 16.20
N TYR A 438 5.73 23.57 15.69
CA TYR A 438 6.02 24.87 15.05
C TYR A 438 5.18 25.09 13.79
N ASN A 439 5.06 24.10 12.91
CA ASN A 439 4.29 24.20 11.67
C ASN A 439 2.79 24.35 11.92
N THR A 440 2.25 23.79 13.01
CA THR A 440 0.84 23.96 13.40
C THR A 440 0.54 25.42 13.74
N ILE A 441 1.37 26.04 14.60
CA ILE A 441 1.23 27.44 14.98
C ILE A 441 1.47 28.37 13.79
N LEU A 442 2.47 28.07 12.98
CA LEU A 442 2.77 28.83 11.76
C LEU A 442 1.60 28.85 10.78
N LYS A 443 0.93 27.68 10.63
CA LYS A 443 -0.27 27.54 9.80
C LYS A 443 -1.42 28.37 10.33
N SER A 444 -1.56 28.56 11.65
CA SER A 444 -2.56 29.44 12.26
C SER A 444 -2.29 30.91 11.91
N PHE A 445 -1.08 31.42 12.12
CA PHE A 445 -0.73 32.77 11.71
C PHE A 445 -0.99 33.02 10.22
N CYS A 446 -0.77 31.99 9.38
CA CYS A 446 -1.05 32.07 7.97
C CYS A 446 -2.55 32.10 7.66
N ARG A 447 -3.39 31.36 8.42
CA ARG A 447 -4.87 31.40 8.30
C ARG A 447 -5.43 32.76 8.71
N GLU A 448 -4.89 33.36 9.77
CA GLU A 448 -5.24 34.70 10.25
C GLU A 448 -4.70 35.81 9.34
N ASN A 449 -4.08 35.46 8.21
CA ASN A 449 -3.46 36.39 7.25
C ASN A 449 -2.33 37.25 7.83
N ASN A 450 -1.76 36.89 8.96
CA ASN A 450 -0.69 37.63 9.65
C ASN A 450 0.72 37.14 9.25
N LEU A 451 1.06 37.32 7.96
CA LEU A 451 2.35 36.89 7.42
C LEU A 451 3.58 37.54 8.10
N SER A 452 3.39 38.75 8.66
CA SER A 452 4.48 39.44 9.35
C SER A 452 4.85 38.74 10.66
N LYS A 453 3.85 38.25 11.43
CA LYS A 453 4.09 37.45 12.63
C LYS A 453 4.65 36.07 12.26
N ALA A 454 4.13 35.44 11.19
CA ALA A 454 4.62 34.16 10.69
C ALA A 454 6.11 34.20 10.37
N LEU A 455 6.60 35.26 9.70
CA LEU A 455 8.04 35.42 9.42
C LEU A 455 8.86 35.67 10.69
N LYS A 456 8.40 36.52 11.60
CA LYS A 456 9.08 36.75 12.88
C LYS A 456 9.17 35.48 13.71
N PHE A 457 8.15 34.62 13.63
CA PHE A 457 8.11 33.33 14.32
C PHE A 457 9.20 32.38 13.80
N LEU A 458 9.48 32.36 12.50
CA LEU A 458 10.58 31.57 11.94
C LEU A 458 11.96 32.00 12.50
N ASP A 459 12.15 33.29 12.75
CA ASP A 459 13.44 33.84 13.21
C ASP A 459 13.60 33.75 14.73
N TYR A 460 12.51 33.74 15.49
CA TYR A 460 12.53 33.89 16.95
C TYR A 460 12.82 32.59 17.69
N PHE A 461 12.31 31.47 17.21
CA PHE A 461 12.44 30.18 17.88
C PHE A 461 13.61 29.36 17.36
N LYS A 462 14.29 28.66 18.28
CA LYS A 462 15.26 27.63 17.92
C LYS A 462 14.49 26.38 17.51
N TRP A 463 14.42 26.18 16.20
CA TRP A 463 13.91 24.94 15.62
C TRP A 463 14.89 23.79 15.89
N ASP A 464 14.51 22.54 15.62
CA ASP A 464 15.41 21.38 15.72
C ASP A 464 16.76 21.64 15.04
N GLU A 465 17.74 20.76 15.25
CA GLU A 465 19.14 20.88 14.78
C GLU A 465 19.28 21.34 13.30
N ASN A 466 18.27 21.07 12.48
CA ASN A 466 18.22 21.42 11.04
C ASN A 466 17.47 22.71 10.70
N GLY A 467 16.93 23.44 11.68
CA GLY A 467 16.14 24.64 11.44
C GLY A 467 14.75 24.42 10.82
N PRO A 468 14.08 25.51 10.33
CA PRO A 468 12.79 25.40 9.65
C PRO A 468 12.87 24.52 8.39
N ASP A 469 11.91 23.62 8.23
CA ASP A 469 11.85 22.70 7.10
C ASP A 469 11.19 23.31 5.85
N VAL A 470 11.22 22.60 4.73
CA VAL A 470 10.56 23.04 3.48
C VAL A 470 9.05 23.26 3.68
N VAL A 471 8.42 22.51 4.62
CA VAL A 471 6.97 22.62 4.88
C VAL A 471 6.65 23.94 5.55
N SER A 472 7.50 24.41 6.49
CA SER A 472 7.39 25.70 7.17
C SER A 472 7.37 26.85 6.14
N PHE A 473 8.36 26.85 5.26
CA PHE A 473 8.47 27.88 4.22
C PHE A 473 7.32 27.79 3.21
N ASN A 474 6.93 26.61 2.78
CA ASN A 474 5.82 26.43 1.83
C ASN A 474 4.48 26.90 2.41
N THR A 475 4.27 26.76 3.70
CA THR A 475 3.06 27.26 4.39
C THR A 475 2.95 28.77 4.23
N ILE A 476 4.00 29.53 4.51
CA ILE A 476 4.02 30.99 4.35
C ILE A 476 3.98 31.37 2.87
N LEU A 477 4.77 30.71 2.03
CA LEU A 477 4.85 30.98 0.59
C LEU A 477 3.51 30.83 -0.09
N SER A 478 2.76 29.76 0.24
CA SER A 478 1.43 29.50 -0.32
C SER A 478 0.47 30.67 -0.05
N VAL A 479 0.43 31.17 1.20
CA VAL A 479 -0.45 32.30 1.57
C VAL A 479 0.05 33.61 0.98
N ALA A 480 1.35 33.87 0.98
CA ALA A 480 1.94 35.05 0.34
C ALA A 480 1.62 35.10 -1.16
N CYS A 481 1.67 33.94 -1.85
CA CYS A 481 1.31 33.78 -3.25
C CYS A 481 -0.21 34.01 -3.50
N LYS A 482 -1.06 33.49 -2.60
CA LYS A 482 -2.52 33.71 -2.65
C LYS A 482 -2.86 35.21 -2.52
N GLN A 483 -2.19 35.91 -1.59
CA GLN A 483 -2.40 37.34 -1.33
C GLN A 483 -1.69 38.25 -2.33
N LYS A 484 -0.97 37.73 -3.31
CA LYS A 484 -0.18 38.49 -4.30
C LYS A 484 0.87 39.46 -3.68
N LYS A 485 1.38 39.15 -2.48
CA LYS A 485 2.36 40.01 -1.76
C LYS A 485 3.80 39.72 -2.22
N ARG A 486 4.22 40.35 -3.32
CA ARG A 486 5.55 40.16 -3.94
C ARG A 486 6.72 40.33 -2.96
N SER A 487 6.66 41.32 -2.09
CA SER A 487 7.72 41.58 -1.08
C SER A 487 7.91 40.41 -0.10
N MET A 488 6.78 39.84 0.34
CA MET A 488 6.80 38.69 1.25
C MET A 488 7.33 37.44 0.57
N ILE A 489 6.93 37.17 -0.68
CA ILE A 489 7.45 36.07 -1.48
C ILE A 489 8.98 36.13 -1.59
N ARG A 490 9.53 37.34 -1.92
CA ARG A 490 10.97 37.53 -2.00
C ARG A 490 11.65 37.27 -0.65
N ARG A 491 11.08 37.77 0.46
CA ARG A 491 11.64 37.53 1.80
C ARG A 491 11.66 36.06 2.17
N VAL A 492 10.55 35.33 1.94
CA VAL A 492 10.48 33.88 2.21
C VAL A 492 11.54 33.11 1.41
N LEU A 493 11.68 33.43 0.11
CA LEU A 493 12.71 32.78 -0.73
C LEU A 493 14.13 33.13 -0.28
N SER A 494 14.37 34.36 0.20
CA SER A 494 15.67 34.75 0.77
C SER A 494 15.98 33.97 2.05
N HIS A 495 14.99 33.79 2.94
CA HIS A 495 15.14 32.99 4.17
C HIS A 495 15.40 31.51 3.84
N MET A 496 14.70 30.94 2.86
CA MET A 496 14.98 29.57 2.37
C MET A 496 16.43 29.42 1.90
N LYS A 497 16.89 30.37 1.08
CA LYS A 497 18.26 30.36 0.55
C LYS A 497 19.30 30.48 1.67
N ASN A 498 19.09 31.40 2.63
CA ASN A 498 20.01 31.61 3.74
C ASN A 498 20.06 30.42 4.70
N GLY A 499 18.93 29.73 4.88
CA GLY A 499 18.83 28.51 5.67
C GLY A 499 19.29 27.23 4.93
N GLY A 500 19.79 27.35 3.69
CA GLY A 500 20.23 26.19 2.90
C GLY A 500 19.09 25.27 2.41
N VAL A 501 17.83 25.68 2.60
CA VAL A 501 16.66 24.87 2.25
C VAL A 501 16.33 25.06 0.77
N GLN A 502 16.44 24.00 -0.01
CA GLN A 502 16.12 24.04 -1.43
C GLN A 502 14.60 23.99 -1.67
N PRO A 503 14.07 24.86 -2.57
CA PRO A 503 12.68 24.76 -2.99
C PRO A 503 12.35 23.38 -3.61
N ASN A 504 11.24 22.79 -3.20
CA ASN A 504 10.74 21.54 -3.77
C ASN A 504 9.61 21.80 -4.80
N VAL A 505 9.08 20.73 -5.37
CA VAL A 505 7.96 20.80 -6.35
C VAL A 505 6.78 21.61 -5.81
N VAL A 506 6.46 21.53 -4.50
CA VAL A 506 5.35 22.28 -3.88
C VAL A 506 5.67 23.79 -3.87
N SER A 507 6.91 24.17 -3.50
CA SER A 507 7.37 25.58 -3.54
C SER A 507 7.23 26.17 -4.94
N LEU A 508 7.70 25.44 -5.95
CA LEU A 508 7.68 25.88 -7.35
C LEU A 508 6.25 25.95 -7.89
N ASN A 509 5.38 25.02 -7.50
CA ASN A 509 3.95 25.07 -7.84
C ASN A 509 3.24 26.30 -7.22
N CYS A 510 3.58 26.67 -6.00
CA CYS A 510 3.06 27.92 -5.39
C CYS A 510 3.48 29.16 -6.20
N LEU A 511 4.73 29.21 -6.67
CA LEU A 511 5.22 30.30 -7.50
C LEU A 511 4.58 30.33 -8.89
N ILE A 512 4.43 29.18 -9.54
CA ILE A 512 3.71 29.06 -10.82
C ILE A 512 2.28 29.57 -10.64
N GLN A 513 1.58 29.14 -9.57
CA GLN A 513 0.23 29.61 -9.27
C GLN A 513 0.17 31.13 -9.05
N TYR A 514 1.18 31.71 -8.39
CA TYR A 514 1.29 33.16 -8.20
C TYR A 514 1.49 33.87 -9.53
N PHE A 515 2.46 33.48 -10.36
CA PHE A 515 2.73 34.09 -11.63
C PHE A 515 1.56 33.96 -12.62
N CYS A 516 0.84 32.84 -12.60
CA CYS A 516 -0.40 32.66 -13.36
C CYS A 516 -1.49 33.64 -12.92
N ARG A 517 -1.61 33.97 -11.61
CA ARG A 517 -2.59 34.93 -11.08
C ARG A 517 -2.23 36.38 -11.39
N VAL A 518 -0.95 36.65 -11.63
CA VAL A 518 -0.42 37.99 -12.01
C VAL A 518 -0.27 38.08 -13.53
N GLU A 519 -0.69 37.06 -14.27
CA GLU A 519 -0.65 36.95 -15.73
C GLU A 519 0.76 37.08 -16.34
N ASN A 520 1.78 36.77 -15.53
CA ASN A 520 3.17 36.74 -15.98
C ASN A 520 3.58 35.34 -16.45
N PHE A 521 3.07 34.92 -17.62
CA PHE A 521 3.28 33.56 -18.14
C PHE A 521 4.73 33.32 -18.59
N SER A 522 5.51 34.39 -18.90
CA SER A 522 6.93 34.21 -19.23
C SER A 522 7.74 33.61 -18.04
N GLU A 523 7.46 34.10 -16.83
CA GLU A 523 8.11 33.55 -15.62
C GLU A 523 7.59 32.14 -15.26
N CYS A 524 6.30 31.86 -15.54
CA CYS A 524 5.77 30.50 -15.39
C CYS A 524 6.54 29.48 -16.25
N LEU A 525 6.80 29.82 -17.52
CA LEU A 525 7.52 28.96 -18.44
C LEU A 525 8.99 28.77 -18.02
N LYS A 526 9.67 29.86 -17.60
CA LYS A 526 11.03 29.77 -17.05
C LYS A 526 11.12 28.88 -15.81
N LEU A 527 10.11 28.94 -14.91
CA LEU A 527 10.06 28.07 -13.75
C LEU A 527 9.84 26.61 -14.15
N LEU A 528 9.02 26.34 -15.16
CA LEU A 528 8.81 25.01 -15.68
C LEU A 528 10.11 24.43 -16.27
N ASP A 529 10.84 25.24 -17.05
CA ASP A 529 12.14 24.85 -17.60
C ASP A 529 13.17 24.63 -16.47
N TYR A 530 13.16 25.48 -15.44
CA TYR A 530 14.01 25.29 -14.26
C TYR A 530 13.70 23.98 -13.53
N MET A 531 12.41 23.62 -13.37
CA MET A 531 12.02 22.35 -12.74
C MET A 531 12.57 21.15 -13.51
N THR A 532 12.49 21.18 -14.83
CA THR A 532 13.02 20.10 -15.69
C THR A 532 14.56 20.00 -15.62
N CYS A 533 15.26 21.14 -15.58
CA CYS A 533 16.73 21.16 -15.49
C CYS A 533 17.27 20.81 -14.09
N SER A 534 16.53 21.14 -13.02
CA SER A 534 16.96 20.87 -11.63
C SER A 534 16.67 19.45 -11.12
N GLY A 535 16.12 18.57 -11.97
CA GLY A 535 15.72 17.22 -11.57
C GLY A 535 14.44 17.16 -10.72
N SER A 536 13.78 18.30 -10.49
CA SER A 536 12.48 18.38 -9.82
C SER A 536 11.38 18.17 -10.84
N SER A 537 11.06 16.94 -11.21
CA SER A 537 10.08 16.64 -12.27
C SER A 537 8.74 17.32 -12.00
N PRO A 538 8.24 18.19 -12.93
CA PRO A 538 6.90 18.74 -12.82
C PRO A 538 5.87 17.59 -12.76
N THR A 539 4.83 17.77 -11.95
CA THR A 539 3.75 16.82 -11.86
C THR A 539 2.64 17.15 -12.86
N ILE A 540 1.75 16.21 -13.15
CA ILE A 540 0.56 16.47 -13.97
C ILE A 540 -0.27 17.64 -13.40
N VAL A 541 -0.32 17.79 -12.07
CA VAL A 541 -1.00 18.90 -11.40
C VAL A 541 -0.39 20.26 -11.78
N THR A 542 0.95 20.34 -11.88
CA THR A 542 1.68 21.56 -12.30
C THR A 542 1.27 21.96 -13.72
N PHE A 543 1.25 20.99 -14.62
CA PHE A 543 0.87 21.21 -16.01
C PHE A 543 -0.59 21.60 -16.15
N ASN A 544 -1.52 20.89 -15.50
CA ASN A 544 -2.94 21.18 -15.55
C ASN A 544 -3.27 22.57 -15.02
N LEU A 545 -2.57 23.01 -13.96
CA LEU A 545 -2.69 24.36 -13.43
C LEU A 545 -2.29 25.41 -14.46
N LEU A 546 -1.16 25.22 -15.14
CA LEU A 546 -0.67 26.15 -16.14
C LEU A 546 -1.57 26.15 -17.39
N LEU A 547 -1.99 24.98 -17.88
CA LEU A 547 -2.92 24.81 -18.99
C LEU A 547 -4.26 25.54 -18.73
N ASP A 548 -4.86 25.30 -17.56
CA ASP A 548 -6.13 25.94 -17.17
C ASP A 548 -6.00 27.49 -17.20
N ARG A 549 -4.91 28.02 -16.66
CA ARG A 549 -4.69 29.46 -16.62
C ARG A 549 -4.40 30.07 -18.00
N LEU A 550 -3.61 29.42 -18.81
CA LEU A 550 -3.34 29.85 -20.19
C LEU A 550 -4.62 29.86 -21.02
N CYS A 551 -5.43 28.82 -20.92
CA CYS A 551 -6.70 28.69 -21.64
C CYS A 551 -7.73 29.75 -21.17
N LYS A 552 -7.84 30.01 -19.87
CA LYS A 552 -8.74 31.05 -19.32
C LYS A 552 -8.38 32.47 -19.79
N ASN A 553 -7.10 32.72 -20.04
CA ASN A 553 -6.61 34.01 -20.54
C ASN A 553 -6.53 34.05 -22.09
N GLY A 554 -7.11 33.10 -22.80
CA GLY A 554 -7.15 33.12 -24.27
C GLY A 554 -5.82 32.75 -24.95
N LEU A 555 -4.82 32.30 -24.20
CA LEU A 555 -3.50 31.91 -24.72
C LEU A 555 -3.45 30.43 -25.14
N VAL A 556 -4.46 29.97 -25.88
CA VAL A 556 -4.66 28.56 -26.18
C VAL A 556 -3.52 27.96 -27.02
N GLY A 557 -2.94 28.74 -27.95
CA GLY A 557 -1.77 28.29 -28.73
C GLY A 557 -0.51 28.07 -27.89
N ILE A 558 -0.34 28.79 -26.76
CA ILE A 558 0.75 28.54 -25.80
C ILE A 558 0.41 27.32 -24.98
N ALA A 559 -0.84 27.16 -24.55
CA ALA A 559 -1.30 25.98 -23.82
C ALA A 559 -1.09 24.69 -24.63
N GLU A 560 -1.37 24.70 -25.93
CA GLU A 560 -1.11 23.58 -26.82
C GLU A 560 0.39 23.22 -26.88
N ARG A 561 1.29 24.20 -26.99
CA ARG A 561 2.73 23.97 -26.95
C ARG A 561 3.18 23.35 -25.65
N VAL A 562 2.70 23.85 -24.50
CA VAL A 562 2.97 23.28 -23.17
C VAL A 562 2.45 21.86 -23.07
N PHE A 563 1.27 21.56 -23.61
CA PHE A 563 0.71 20.22 -23.64
C PHE A 563 1.54 19.22 -24.47
N ARG A 564 2.07 19.68 -25.61
CA ARG A 564 2.99 18.85 -26.42
C ARG A 564 4.32 18.62 -25.70
N GLN A 565 4.84 19.62 -24.99
CA GLN A 565 6.06 19.52 -24.20
C GLN A 565 5.91 18.55 -23.02
N LEU A 566 4.73 18.43 -22.44
CA LEU A 566 4.41 17.48 -21.36
C LEU A 566 4.79 16.03 -21.75
N ARG A 567 4.48 15.59 -22.96
CA ARG A 567 4.84 14.26 -23.45
C ARG A 567 6.37 14.03 -23.50
N ASN A 568 7.14 15.09 -23.79
CA ASN A 568 8.60 15.00 -23.87
C ASN A 568 9.26 14.91 -22.48
N THR A 569 8.58 15.31 -21.41
CA THR A 569 9.08 15.22 -20.03
C THR A 569 8.78 13.89 -19.33
N GLY A 570 8.15 12.94 -20.03
CA GLY A 570 7.76 11.64 -19.48
C GLY A 570 6.50 11.69 -18.59
N VAL A 571 5.83 12.83 -18.51
CA VAL A 571 4.54 12.96 -17.80
C VAL A 571 3.41 12.68 -18.77
N PHE A 572 2.55 11.72 -18.47
CA PHE A 572 1.40 11.39 -19.31
C PHE A 572 0.20 12.28 -18.99
N PRO A 573 -0.43 12.92 -20.03
CA PRO A 573 -1.66 13.67 -19.84
C PRO A 573 -2.77 12.79 -19.27
N ASP A 574 -3.55 13.34 -18.36
CA ASP A 574 -4.76 12.72 -17.81
C ASP A 574 -6.04 13.28 -18.48
N THR A 575 -7.19 12.72 -18.12
CA THR A 575 -8.50 13.18 -18.61
C THR A 575 -8.70 14.68 -18.38
N THR A 576 -8.19 15.22 -17.25
CA THR A 576 -8.30 16.65 -16.93
C THR A 576 -7.50 17.51 -17.89
N SER A 577 -6.29 17.07 -18.28
CA SER A 577 -5.45 17.78 -19.28
C SER A 577 -6.16 17.94 -20.62
N TYR A 578 -6.77 16.84 -21.10
CA TYR A 578 -7.55 16.87 -22.34
C TYR A 578 -8.80 17.74 -22.21
N ASN A 579 -9.54 17.64 -21.10
CA ASN A 579 -10.74 18.42 -20.86
C ASN A 579 -10.50 19.93 -20.88
N ILE A 580 -9.40 20.39 -20.28
CA ILE A 580 -9.01 21.81 -20.28
C ILE A 580 -8.84 22.32 -21.71
N LEU A 581 -8.12 21.56 -22.54
CA LEU A 581 -7.86 21.98 -23.94
C LEU A 581 -9.09 21.83 -24.82
N ILE A 582 -9.85 20.74 -24.70
CA ILE A 582 -11.10 20.52 -25.44
C ILE A 582 -12.06 21.68 -25.17
N HIS A 583 -12.26 22.05 -23.90
CA HIS A 583 -13.12 23.17 -23.53
C HIS A 583 -12.63 24.51 -24.12
N ALA A 584 -11.31 24.74 -24.09
CA ALA A 584 -10.72 25.96 -24.63
C ALA A 584 -10.88 26.07 -26.17
N PHE A 585 -10.59 24.99 -26.91
CA PHE A 585 -10.73 24.96 -28.36
C PHE A 585 -12.20 24.99 -28.82
N ILE A 586 -13.13 24.44 -28.03
CA ILE A 586 -14.58 24.61 -28.27
C ILE A 586 -14.96 26.10 -28.14
N LYS A 587 -14.41 26.80 -27.17
CA LYS A 587 -14.67 28.23 -26.96
C LYS A 587 -14.11 29.10 -28.11
N GLU A 588 -12.96 28.70 -28.67
CA GLU A 588 -12.35 29.32 -29.86
C GLU A 588 -13.03 28.92 -31.19
N GLY A 589 -13.87 27.90 -31.20
CA GLY A 589 -14.50 27.38 -32.40
C GLY A 589 -13.60 26.49 -33.28
N ASN A 590 -12.44 26.05 -32.79
CA ASN A 590 -11.48 25.21 -33.54
C ASN A 590 -11.86 23.72 -33.50
N LYS A 591 -12.78 23.33 -34.38
CA LYS A 591 -13.31 21.94 -34.45
C LYS A 591 -12.26 20.88 -34.82
N ALA A 592 -11.30 21.26 -35.67
CA ALA A 592 -10.25 20.33 -36.10
C ALA A 592 -9.41 19.87 -34.90
N MET A 593 -9.00 20.80 -34.05
CA MET A 593 -8.23 20.48 -32.85
C MET A 593 -9.05 19.71 -31.80
N VAL A 594 -10.34 20.02 -31.64
CA VAL A 594 -11.23 19.25 -30.75
C VAL A 594 -11.30 17.79 -31.17
N ASN A 595 -11.53 17.52 -32.47
CA ASN A 595 -11.59 16.14 -32.98
C ASN A 595 -10.24 15.40 -32.82
N GLN A 596 -9.12 16.12 -33.04
CA GLN A 596 -7.80 15.54 -32.85
C GLN A 596 -7.56 15.17 -31.39
N LEU A 597 -7.89 16.06 -30.43
CA LEU A 597 -7.71 15.81 -29.00
C LEU A 597 -8.59 14.65 -28.51
N VAL A 598 -9.84 14.56 -29.00
CA VAL A 598 -10.72 13.44 -28.66
C VAL A 598 -10.16 12.11 -29.22
N SER A 599 -9.67 12.10 -30.47
CA SER A 599 -9.02 10.92 -31.05
C SER A 599 -7.77 10.53 -30.26
N ASP A 600 -6.93 11.49 -29.89
CA ASP A 600 -5.72 11.26 -29.10
C ASP A 600 -6.07 10.69 -27.71
N MET A 601 -7.15 11.15 -27.08
CA MET A 601 -7.64 10.67 -25.80
C MET A 601 -8.02 9.18 -25.88
N TYR A 602 -8.77 8.78 -26.93
CA TYR A 602 -9.10 7.36 -27.17
C TYR A 602 -7.85 6.51 -27.48
N ASN A 603 -6.92 7.02 -28.25
CA ASN A 603 -5.66 6.34 -28.55
C ASN A 603 -4.81 6.07 -27.29
N GLN A 604 -4.91 6.96 -26.28
CA GLN A 604 -4.28 6.81 -24.97
C GLN A 604 -5.09 5.91 -24.01
N ARG A 605 -6.18 5.30 -24.46
CA ARG A 605 -7.12 4.50 -23.66
C ARG A 605 -7.73 5.27 -22.48
N LEU A 606 -7.80 6.59 -22.56
CA LEU A 606 -8.49 7.42 -21.59
C LEU A 606 -9.97 7.48 -21.98
N LYS A 607 -10.85 7.17 -21.02
CA LYS A 607 -12.30 7.27 -21.24
C LYS A 607 -12.76 8.72 -21.00
N PRO A 608 -13.56 9.30 -21.91
CA PRO A 608 -14.21 10.57 -21.66
C PRO A 608 -15.08 10.51 -20.40
N ASP A 609 -15.04 11.57 -19.61
CA ASP A 609 -15.85 11.76 -18.41
C ASP A 609 -17.05 12.69 -18.68
N LEU A 610 -17.89 12.89 -17.67
CA LEU A 610 -19.06 13.77 -17.78
C LEU A 610 -18.70 15.20 -18.19
N PHE A 611 -17.50 15.69 -17.82
CA PHE A 611 -17.04 17.01 -18.19
C PHE A 611 -16.63 17.09 -19.66
N THR A 612 -15.98 16.04 -20.18
CA THR A 612 -15.67 15.89 -21.62
C THR A 612 -16.95 15.95 -22.45
N TYR A 613 -17.90 15.07 -22.12
CA TYR A 613 -19.19 15.00 -22.82
C TYR A 613 -19.96 16.33 -22.73
N GLY A 614 -20.04 16.93 -21.55
CA GLY A 614 -20.69 18.21 -21.34
C GLY A 614 -20.09 19.35 -22.18
N SER A 615 -18.76 19.36 -22.29
CA SER A 615 -18.06 20.33 -23.13
C SER A 615 -18.36 20.13 -24.62
N LEU A 616 -18.32 18.88 -25.12
CA LEU A 616 -18.63 18.52 -26.50
C LEU A 616 -20.09 18.86 -26.86
N ILE A 617 -21.04 18.47 -26.00
CA ILE A 617 -22.47 18.79 -26.16
C ILE A 617 -22.67 20.31 -26.22
N SER A 618 -22.03 21.07 -25.33
CA SER A 618 -22.12 22.54 -25.35
C SER A 618 -21.58 23.13 -26.63
N GLY A 619 -20.47 22.59 -27.17
CA GLY A 619 -19.91 22.98 -28.45
C GLY A 619 -20.85 22.72 -29.61
N LEU A 620 -21.41 21.49 -29.69
CA LEU A 620 -22.36 21.10 -30.72
C LEU A 620 -23.64 21.94 -30.68
N CYS A 621 -24.15 22.23 -29.49
CA CYS A 621 -25.33 23.10 -29.32
C CYS A 621 -25.06 24.55 -29.82
N LYS A 622 -23.86 25.10 -29.57
CA LYS A 622 -23.47 26.40 -30.08
C LYS A 622 -23.38 26.42 -31.61
N ASP A 623 -22.93 25.32 -32.20
CA ASP A 623 -22.85 25.13 -33.65
C ASP A 623 -24.21 24.83 -34.33
N GLY A 624 -25.31 24.74 -33.55
CA GLY A 624 -26.63 24.43 -34.04
C GLY A 624 -26.85 22.95 -34.41
N LYS A 625 -25.87 22.07 -34.13
CA LYS A 625 -25.92 20.62 -34.40
C LYS A 625 -26.62 19.87 -33.26
N VAL A 626 -27.85 20.24 -32.95
CA VAL A 626 -28.59 19.74 -31.78
C VAL A 626 -28.91 18.24 -31.88
N SER A 627 -29.16 17.70 -33.07
CA SER A 627 -29.40 16.26 -33.24
C SER A 627 -28.22 15.39 -32.82
N VAL A 628 -27.00 15.79 -33.23
CA VAL A 628 -25.76 15.11 -32.83
C VAL A 628 -25.48 15.27 -31.34
N ALA A 629 -25.85 16.42 -30.74
CA ALA A 629 -25.72 16.64 -29.30
C ALA A 629 -26.66 15.74 -28.48
N LEU A 630 -27.85 15.42 -29.02
CA LEU A 630 -28.80 14.48 -28.41
C LEU A 630 -28.29 13.03 -28.51
N GLU A 631 -27.77 12.63 -29.68
CA GLU A 631 -27.11 11.31 -29.84
C GLU A 631 -25.95 11.15 -28.84
N LEU A 632 -25.11 12.18 -28.69
CA LEU A 632 -23.98 12.15 -27.75
C LEU A 632 -24.44 12.04 -26.28
N ARG A 633 -25.61 12.56 -25.92
CA ARG A 633 -26.22 12.36 -24.59
C ARG A 633 -26.64 10.90 -24.41
N ASP A 634 -27.17 10.26 -25.45
CA ASP A 634 -27.53 8.84 -25.41
C ASP A 634 -26.27 7.96 -25.23
N ASP A 635 -25.16 8.30 -25.91
CA ASP A 635 -23.85 7.66 -25.72
C ASP A 635 -23.36 7.77 -24.26
N VAL A 636 -23.62 8.89 -23.56
CA VAL A 636 -23.27 9.04 -22.14
C VAL A 636 -23.96 7.97 -21.29
N VAL A 637 -25.26 7.75 -21.55
CA VAL A 637 -26.07 6.76 -20.82
C VAL A 637 -25.63 5.32 -21.16
N GLU A 638 -25.37 5.04 -22.45
CA GLU A 638 -24.89 3.73 -22.89
C GLU A 638 -23.52 3.37 -22.28
N ASN A 639 -22.66 4.36 -22.03
CA ASN A 639 -21.39 4.17 -21.32
C ASN A 639 -21.53 4.05 -19.78
N GLY A 640 -22.75 4.00 -19.26
CA GLY A 640 -23.04 3.84 -17.84
C GLY A 640 -22.82 5.10 -16.99
N LEU A 641 -22.76 6.28 -17.63
CA LEU A 641 -22.64 7.56 -16.94
C LEU A 641 -24.05 8.22 -16.84
N THR A 642 -24.35 8.83 -15.70
CA THR A 642 -25.60 9.60 -15.53
C THR A 642 -25.35 11.05 -15.94
N PRO A 643 -26.04 11.58 -17.00
CA PRO A 643 -25.87 12.95 -17.42
C PRO A 643 -26.17 13.95 -16.29
N SER A 644 -25.37 15.01 -16.19
CA SER A 644 -25.58 16.04 -15.18
C SER A 644 -26.69 17.00 -15.59
N ILE A 645 -27.31 17.69 -14.61
CA ILE A 645 -28.31 18.73 -14.85
C ILE A 645 -27.80 19.85 -15.78
N ALA A 646 -26.50 20.13 -15.78
CA ALA A 646 -25.88 21.11 -16.66
C ALA A 646 -25.96 20.69 -18.15
N ILE A 647 -25.79 19.39 -18.45
CA ILE A 647 -25.96 18.84 -19.79
C ILE A 647 -27.40 19.00 -20.24
N TYR A 648 -28.35 18.61 -19.38
CA TYR A 648 -29.78 18.78 -19.67
C TYR A 648 -30.18 20.25 -19.94
N ASN A 649 -29.73 21.18 -19.11
CA ASN A 649 -30.00 22.59 -19.29
C ASN A 649 -29.43 23.15 -20.61
N THR A 650 -28.23 22.70 -21.01
CA THR A 650 -27.59 23.10 -22.25
C THR A 650 -28.38 22.57 -23.47
N LEU A 651 -28.82 21.31 -23.41
CA LEU A 651 -29.64 20.71 -24.46
C LEU A 651 -31.03 21.35 -24.53
N LEU A 652 -31.70 21.53 -23.40
CA LEU A 652 -33.00 22.20 -23.33
C LEU A 652 -32.94 23.61 -23.93
N GLU A 653 -31.91 24.40 -23.63
CA GLU A 653 -31.74 25.74 -24.20
C GLU A 653 -31.49 25.68 -25.71
N ALA A 654 -30.70 24.74 -26.20
CA ALA A 654 -30.40 24.57 -27.62
C ALA A 654 -31.63 24.12 -28.42
N VAL A 655 -32.36 23.13 -27.90
CA VAL A 655 -33.60 22.62 -28.50
C VAL A 655 -34.68 23.71 -28.50
N PHE A 656 -34.77 24.47 -27.42
CA PHE A 656 -35.67 25.61 -27.29
C PHE A 656 -35.41 26.67 -28.38
N LYS A 657 -34.14 27.05 -28.60
CA LYS A 657 -33.76 28.02 -29.67
C LYS A 657 -34.08 27.51 -31.07
N ARG A 658 -34.08 26.19 -31.29
CA ARG A 658 -34.43 25.56 -32.57
C ARG A 658 -35.94 25.43 -32.77
N GLY A 659 -36.74 25.50 -31.70
CA GLY A 659 -38.21 25.32 -31.77
C GLY A 659 -38.68 23.89 -31.91
N ALA A 660 -37.82 22.88 -31.58
CA ALA A 660 -38.14 21.46 -31.65
C ALA A 660 -38.80 21.00 -30.35
N PHE A 661 -40.07 21.27 -30.17
CA PHE A 661 -40.77 21.04 -28.89
C PHE A 661 -40.97 19.54 -28.55
N SER A 662 -41.00 18.62 -29.55
CA SER A 662 -41.00 17.18 -29.31
C SER A 662 -39.77 16.72 -28.53
N ASP A 663 -38.62 17.27 -28.87
CA ASP A 663 -37.33 16.89 -28.24
C ASP A 663 -37.23 17.41 -26.80
N ILE A 664 -37.89 18.54 -26.49
CA ILE A 664 -37.99 19.06 -25.12
C ILE A 664 -38.71 18.06 -24.21
N LEU A 665 -39.78 17.47 -24.72
CA LEU A 665 -40.60 16.50 -23.99
C LEU A 665 -39.80 15.24 -23.67
N SER A 666 -39.04 14.73 -24.64
CA SER A 666 -38.17 13.58 -24.47
C SER A 666 -37.06 13.85 -23.47
N LEU A 667 -36.46 15.05 -23.52
CA LEU A 667 -35.41 15.47 -22.57
C LEU A 667 -35.93 15.59 -21.13
N LEU A 668 -37.13 16.16 -20.93
CA LEU A 668 -37.76 16.26 -19.61
C LEU A 668 -38.14 14.89 -19.04
N LYS A 669 -38.66 13.98 -19.91
CA LYS A 669 -38.93 12.59 -19.49
C LYS A 669 -37.64 11.89 -19.02
N ASN A 670 -36.56 11.99 -19.79
CA ASN A 670 -35.28 11.37 -19.46
C ASN A 670 -34.66 11.98 -18.21
N LEU A 671 -34.78 13.30 -18.01
CA LEU A 671 -34.30 13.99 -16.81
C LEU A 671 -34.96 13.41 -15.54
N VAL A 672 -36.26 13.18 -15.57
CA VAL A 672 -37.03 12.59 -14.46
C VAL A 672 -36.67 11.11 -14.27
N LEU A 673 -36.61 10.32 -15.37
CA LEU A 673 -36.27 8.89 -15.32
C LEU A 673 -34.86 8.62 -14.79
N GLU A 674 -33.90 9.49 -15.09
CA GLU A 674 -32.52 9.39 -14.64
C GLU A 674 -32.29 9.98 -13.24
N GLY A 675 -33.35 10.50 -12.59
CA GLY A 675 -33.30 11.05 -11.23
C GLY A 675 -32.49 12.34 -11.07
N CYS A 676 -32.30 13.08 -12.18
CA CYS A 676 -31.61 14.38 -12.13
C CYS A 676 -32.51 15.44 -11.49
N GLN A 677 -32.02 16.09 -10.42
CA GLN A 677 -32.76 17.15 -9.75
C GLN A 677 -32.71 18.46 -10.55
N PRO A 678 -33.88 19.05 -10.92
CA PRO A 678 -33.94 20.34 -11.60
C PRO A 678 -33.42 21.48 -10.71
N ASN A 679 -32.73 22.43 -11.31
CA ASN A 679 -32.22 23.62 -10.63
C ASN A 679 -32.90 24.92 -11.14
N GLU A 680 -32.52 26.09 -10.56
CA GLU A 680 -33.09 27.37 -10.94
C GLU A 680 -33.01 27.66 -12.45
N VAL A 681 -31.91 27.29 -13.09
CA VAL A 681 -31.71 27.46 -14.53
C VAL A 681 -32.71 26.60 -15.34
N THR A 682 -33.01 25.40 -14.90
CA THR A 682 -34.02 24.55 -15.53
C THR A 682 -35.38 25.26 -15.49
N PHE A 683 -35.75 25.80 -14.34
CA PHE A 683 -37.03 26.49 -14.15
C PHE A 683 -37.06 27.82 -14.92
N GLU A 684 -35.96 28.57 -15.05
CA GLU A 684 -35.90 29.77 -15.89
C GLU A 684 -36.17 29.44 -17.36
N ILE A 685 -35.63 28.34 -17.89
CA ILE A 685 -35.89 27.89 -19.26
C ILE A 685 -37.35 27.51 -19.44
N LEU A 686 -37.94 26.76 -18.50
CA LEU A 686 -39.33 26.31 -18.54
C LEU A 686 -40.34 27.48 -18.35
N ASN A 687 -39.98 28.53 -17.63
CA ASN A 687 -40.83 29.69 -17.35
C ASN A 687 -40.85 30.74 -18.49
N ARG A 688 -40.10 30.58 -19.58
CA ARG A 688 -40.12 31.53 -20.71
C ARG A 688 -41.52 31.61 -21.34
N PRO A 689 -41.98 32.79 -21.74
CA PRO A 689 -43.35 33.04 -22.21
C PRO A 689 -43.78 32.13 -23.37
N VAL A 690 -42.84 31.87 -24.28
CA VAL A 690 -43.09 30.98 -25.45
C VAL A 690 -43.36 29.56 -25.02
N PHE A 691 -42.63 29.04 -24.04
CA PHE A 691 -42.80 27.68 -23.54
C PHE A 691 -44.10 27.55 -22.72
N LYS A 692 -44.43 28.54 -21.91
CA LYS A 692 -45.71 28.60 -21.18
C LYS A 692 -46.91 28.59 -22.09
N SER A 693 -46.85 29.27 -23.25
CA SER A 693 -47.92 29.22 -24.22
C SER A 693 -48.09 27.85 -24.90
N TRP A 694 -47.00 27.11 -25.05
CA TRP A 694 -46.99 25.78 -25.61
C TRP A 694 -47.47 24.72 -24.60
N ILE A 695 -47.06 24.82 -23.33
CA ILE A 695 -47.54 23.95 -22.23
C ILE A 695 -49.05 23.99 -22.14
N LYS A 696 -49.68 25.17 -22.23
CA LYS A 696 -51.15 25.33 -22.17
C LYS A 696 -51.88 24.62 -23.29
N ARG A 697 -51.22 24.30 -24.42
CA ARG A 697 -51.79 23.64 -25.58
C ARG A 697 -51.63 22.10 -25.56
N SER A 698 -50.86 21.53 -24.68
CA SER A 698 -50.51 20.10 -24.62
C SER A 698 -50.61 19.57 -23.19
N PRO A 699 -51.67 18.85 -22.83
CA PRO A 699 -51.90 18.35 -21.45
C PRO A 699 -50.80 17.42 -20.93
N GLU A 700 -50.19 16.62 -21.84
CA GLU A 700 -49.07 15.72 -21.48
C GLU A 700 -47.83 16.48 -20.96
N VAL A 701 -47.61 17.68 -21.49
CA VAL A 701 -46.49 18.52 -21.09
C VAL A 701 -46.75 19.18 -19.74
N SER A 702 -48.01 19.56 -19.49
CA SER A 702 -48.40 20.16 -18.20
C SER A 702 -48.12 19.19 -17.05
N ASN A 703 -48.55 17.94 -17.19
CA ASN A 703 -48.33 16.88 -16.18
C ASN A 703 -46.84 16.61 -15.94
N LEU A 704 -46.02 16.64 -17.01
CA LEU A 704 -44.56 16.42 -16.90
C LEU A 704 -43.83 17.58 -16.23
N VAL A 705 -44.25 18.82 -16.50
CA VAL A 705 -43.70 20.01 -15.85
C VAL A 705 -44.12 20.08 -14.39
N GLU A 706 -45.34 19.61 -14.03
CA GLU A 706 -45.76 19.44 -12.64
C GLU A 706 -44.89 18.42 -11.90
N LEU A 707 -44.60 17.26 -12.52
CA LEU A 707 -43.70 16.25 -11.98
C LEU A 707 -42.26 16.82 -11.76
N VAL A 708 -41.77 17.62 -12.70
CA VAL A 708 -40.46 18.30 -12.58
C VAL A 708 -40.48 19.33 -11.43
N HIS A 709 -41.62 19.97 -11.16
CA HIS A 709 -41.82 20.85 -10.02
C HIS A 709 -41.91 20.09 -8.68
N GLU A 710 -42.53 18.92 -8.66
CA GLU A 710 -42.61 18.07 -7.46
C GLU A 710 -41.25 17.51 -7.03
N CYS A 711 -40.33 17.23 -7.99
CA CYS A 711 -38.93 16.85 -7.69
C CYS A 711 -38.13 17.95 -6.95
N LYS A 712 -38.65 19.16 -6.79
CA LYS A 712 -38.05 20.24 -6.02
C LYS A 712 -38.38 20.17 -4.51
N VAL A 713 -39.40 19.41 -4.11
CA VAL A 713 -39.98 19.45 -2.75
C VAL A 713 -39.44 18.31 -1.86
N ASN A 714 -38.77 17.32 -2.42
CA ASN A 714 -38.07 16.25 -1.71
C ASN A 714 -36.54 16.43 -1.78
#